data_770baa3b97de1e5fe6c3002d105522ca
#
_entry.id   770baa3b97de1e5fe6c3002d105522ca
#
_cell.length_a   1.000
_cell.length_b   1.000
_cell.length_c   1.000
_cell.angle_alpha   90.00
_cell.angle_beta   90.00
_cell.angle_gamma   90.00
#
_symmetry.space_group_name_H-M   'P 1'
#
loop_
_entity.id
_entity.type
_entity.pdbx_description
1 polymer ?
#
loop_
_entity_poly.entity_id
_entity_poly.type
_entity_poly.pdbx_seq_one_letter_code
_entity_poly.pdbx_strand_id
1 'polypeptide(L)'
;MAVGQAPAAASAAATLPPKPLIDVTAPDALKHIRENYGAPVYTISGKAITVQLPAAKANYPGIQVFPNPDDPKATWDFSQYGHIEMKITNKSNAVIKPSLSIDGEFAGQPARDTEIMGVKPGETKVLKVIFGYAFGMKPAQKVDPSKVKQVLIYLTKSTEDQTFVIEDLQAAGPKGEQPPFDADTAITTPANGIILGRGGVFDLSKQVLTSGVKAAISTDGGLLLNFNGHKEDLVTIKPPYGQWDLGQANQIRVKFKNVGTVPVKPSVVVGSDEATLAAPIAPGAEGEVDASFLPPVPGKIGEDWKKGVDPGTGTKFESNHAKGFDIVVDPGAAKSVLVTAIIADVEIGQVPDWVGKRPPVDGDWTQTFDEEFNAPTIDLKKWNIYGHNYWDKRTHFSKDSLILKDGDAILHYEKKHGLQNDGYGTVDNGSPKETDYSVGFLNTYGKFTQRYGYFESRMKLPRTPGLWPAFWLMPDRGKAGPGHYRTGTGKQPEDGAGVGGMEFDIMEFLSGWGPYRFNIAMHWDGYGRDHKMTGSELNYYKPDKYGYVTVGLLWTPGSAVYYINGHECLEWKSPRVSDVEEYIMYDMVSGGWSNTPFDDTKLPGDLNIDWVRVWQRKDLATPADGPKPNKGDPSEMNN
;
A
#
# COMPACT_ATOMS: atom_id res chain seq x y z
N MET A 1 -33.10 -6.04 7.45
CA MET A 1 -33.64 -4.92 6.67
C MET A 1 -33.06 -3.64 7.27
N ALA A 2 -32.10 -3.07 6.62
CA ALA A 2 -31.74 -1.67 6.74
C ALA A 2 -31.33 -1.23 5.33
N VAL A 3 -32.25 -0.61 4.65
CA VAL A 3 -32.01 0.14 3.42
C VAL A 3 -31.09 1.28 3.83
N GLY A 4 -29.86 1.30 3.32
CA GLY A 4 -28.97 2.44 3.47
C GLY A 4 -29.62 3.65 2.82
N GLN A 5 -30.23 4.51 3.64
CA GLN A 5 -30.61 5.83 3.21
C GLN A 5 -29.36 6.57 2.77
N ALA A 6 -29.41 7.19 1.60
CA ALA A 6 -28.45 8.22 1.23
C ALA A 6 -28.33 9.20 2.40
N PRO A 7 -27.12 9.63 2.78
CA PRO A 7 -26.96 10.56 3.88
C PRO A 7 -27.79 11.80 3.58
N ALA A 8 -28.70 12.13 4.50
CA ALA A 8 -29.47 13.37 4.43
C ALA A 8 -28.47 14.52 4.29
N ALA A 9 -28.74 15.43 3.36
CA ALA A 9 -27.94 16.64 3.19
C ALA A 9 -27.81 17.31 4.56
N ALA A 10 -26.58 17.35 5.08
CA ALA A 10 -26.28 18.03 6.33
C ALA A 10 -26.76 19.49 6.20
N SER A 11 -27.51 19.98 7.16
CA SER A 11 -27.91 21.39 7.24
C SER A 11 -26.65 22.23 7.11
N ALA A 12 -26.63 23.19 6.18
CA ALA A 12 -25.50 24.07 5.95
C ALA A 12 -25.13 24.77 7.27
N ALA A 13 -24.04 24.31 7.90
CA ALA A 13 -23.45 25.02 9.02
C ALA A 13 -23.01 26.40 8.52
N ALA A 14 -23.24 27.43 9.30
CA ALA A 14 -22.87 28.79 8.94
C ALA A 14 -21.35 28.82 8.64
N THR A 15 -20.97 29.15 7.41
CA THR A 15 -19.56 29.25 7.00
C THR A 15 -19.00 30.55 7.55
N LEU A 16 -17.89 30.46 8.28
CA LEU A 16 -17.09 31.63 8.64
C LEU A 16 -16.47 32.24 7.38
N PRO A 17 -16.17 33.55 7.37
CA PRO A 17 -15.42 34.15 6.28
C PRO A 17 -14.04 33.47 6.20
N PRO A 18 -13.50 33.30 4.96
CA PRO A 18 -12.18 32.72 4.80
C PRO A 18 -11.10 33.47 5.61
N LYS A 19 -10.16 32.69 6.17
CA LYS A 19 -9.05 33.21 6.99
C LYS A 19 -7.75 33.04 6.22
N PRO A 20 -7.10 34.12 5.76
CA PRO A 20 -5.77 34.03 5.15
C PRO A 20 -4.76 33.32 6.06
N LEU A 21 -3.88 32.48 5.50
CA LEU A 21 -2.81 31.83 6.25
C LEU A 21 -1.76 32.84 6.70
N ILE A 22 -1.44 33.81 5.83
CA ILE A 22 -0.56 34.93 6.11
C ILE A 22 -1.15 36.21 5.53
N ASP A 23 -0.85 37.34 6.14
CA ASP A 23 -1.17 38.65 5.55
C ASP A 23 -0.09 39.01 4.54
N VAL A 24 -0.35 38.72 3.26
CA VAL A 24 0.58 39.00 2.16
C VAL A 24 0.83 40.49 1.94
N THR A 25 0.05 41.38 2.57
CA THR A 25 0.25 42.84 2.50
C THR A 25 1.15 43.37 3.61
N ALA A 26 1.44 42.56 4.61
CA ALA A 26 2.32 42.93 5.72
C ALA A 26 3.77 43.08 5.24
N PRO A 27 4.54 44.03 5.82
CA PRO A 27 5.95 44.24 5.43
C PRO A 27 6.85 43.03 5.62
N ASP A 28 6.50 42.15 6.53
CA ASP A 28 7.25 40.94 6.89
C ASP A 28 6.68 39.64 6.29
N ALA A 29 5.70 39.74 5.39
CA ALA A 29 5.03 38.58 4.78
C ALA A 29 6.00 37.54 4.20
N LEU A 30 7.10 37.99 3.56
CA LEU A 30 8.11 37.09 3.00
C LEU A 30 8.84 36.25 4.05
N LYS A 31 8.89 36.66 5.32
CA LYS A 31 9.50 35.87 6.39
C LYS A 31 8.73 34.58 6.67
N HIS A 32 7.43 34.57 6.41
CA HIS A 32 6.57 33.38 6.56
C HIS A 32 6.76 32.33 5.44
N ILE A 33 7.55 32.66 4.42
CA ILE A 33 7.77 31.77 3.27
C ILE A 33 9.22 31.31 3.26
N ARG A 34 9.41 30.01 3.07
CA ARG A 34 10.74 29.38 2.92
C ARG A 34 10.78 28.51 1.69
N GLU A 35 11.99 28.21 1.23
CA GLU A 35 12.23 27.23 0.18
C GLU A 35 11.83 25.81 0.62
N ASN A 36 11.17 25.08 -0.32
CA ASN A 36 10.95 23.64 -0.22
C ASN A 36 11.73 22.94 -1.33
N TYR A 37 13.03 22.99 -1.35
CA TYR A 37 13.92 22.50 -2.42
C TYR A 37 13.86 23.28 -3.73
N GLY A 38 14.94 23.17 -4.52
CA GLY A 38 15.00 23.62 -5.91
C GLY A 38 15.26 25.10 -6.12
N ALA A 39 15.71 25.81 -5.10
CA ALA A 39 16.05 27.24 -5.15
C ALA A 39 14.95 28.09 -5.83
N PRO A 40 13.69 28.07 -5.35
CA PRO A 40 12.62 28.89 -5.89
C PRO A 40 12.94 30.37 -5.70
N VAL A 41 12.60 31.18 -6.70
CA VAL A 41 12.53 32.64 -6.54
C VAL A 41 11.06 32.99 -6.31
N TYR A 42 10.76 33.69 -5.22
CA TYR A 42 9.40 34.10 -4.93
C TYR A 42 9.32 35.57 -4.51
N THR A 43 8.26 36.22 -4.95
CA THR A 43 7.99 37.63 -4.71
C THR A 43 6.53 37.85 -4.35
N ILE A 44 6.24 38.89 -3.60
CA ILE A 44 4.88 39.31 -3.30
C ILE A 44 4.61 40.64 -4.02
N SER A 45 3.50 40.71 -4.74
CA SER A 45 3.01 41.93 -5.37
C SER A 45 1.51 42.05 -5.15
N GLY A 46 1.08 43.10 -4.47
CA GLY A 46 -0.31 43.24 -4.03
C GLY A 46 -0.74 42.08 -3.13
N LYS A 47 -1.73 41.30 -3.56
CA LYS A 47 -2.23 40.11 -2.84
C LYS A 47 -1.73 38.79 -3.39
N ALA A 48 -0.78 38.80 -4.31
CA ALA A 48 -0.32 37.64 -5.04
C ALA A 48 1.12 37.27 -4.69
N ILE A 49 1.39 35.97 -4.57
CA ILE A 49 2.73 35.39 -4.46
C ILE A 49 3.09 34.81 -5.82
N THR A 50 4.12 35.35 -6.47
CA THR A 50 4.68 34.76 -7.68
C THR A 50 5.82 33.84 -7.31
N VAL A 51 5.79 32.60 -7.80
CA VAL A 51 6.81 31.58 -7.59
C VAL A 51 7.42 31.18 -8.93
N GLN A 52 8.73 31.27 -9.03
CA GLN A 52 9.52 30.82 -10.19
C GLN A 52 10.41 29.67 -9.73
N LEU A 53 10.27 28.55 -10.41
CA LEU A 53 11.02 27.33 -10.17
C LEU A 53 11.95 27.09 -11.34
N PRO A 54 13.28 27.21 -11.17
CA PRO A 54 14.22 26.88 -12.21
C PRO A 54 14.14 25.39 -12.57
N ALA A 55 14.52 25.06 -13.80
CA ALA A 55 14.63 23.69 -14.28
C ALA A 55 15.39 22.83 -13.24
N ALA A 56 14.69 21.90 -12.62
CA ALA A 56 15.10 21.43 -11.30
C ALA A 56 16.03 20.23 -11.35
N LYS A 57 17.05 20.31 -10.51
CA LYS A 57 17.84 19.16 -10.06
C LYS A 57 17.22 18.46 -8.85
N ALA A 58 16.30 19.12 -8.14
CA ALA A 58 15.63 18.60 -6.95
C ALA A 58 14.25 18.02 -7.26
N ASN A 59 13.83 17.00 -6.49
CA ASN A 59 12.44 16.54 -6.47
C ASN A 59 11.62 17.51 -5.61
N TYR A 60 10.36 17.75 -6.01
CA TYR A 60 9.38 18.54 -5.25
C TYR A 60 9.82 20.00 -4.97
N PRO A 61 10.31 20.76 -6.02
CA PRO A 61 10.67 22.15 -5.83
C PRO A 61 9.44 23.00 -5.49
N GLY A 62 9.58 23.99 -4.61
CA GLY A 62 8.45 24.82 -4.21
C GLY A 62 8.74 25.68 -2.98
N ILE A 63 7.67 26.07 -2.31
CA ILE A 63 7.70 26.91 -1.11
C ILE A 63 6.97 26.27 0.06
N GLN A 64 7.36 26.66 1.26
CA GLN A 64 6.72 26.33 2.52
C GLN A 64 6.23 27.62 3.18
N VAL A 65 5.03 27.58 3.73
CA VAL A 65 4.42 28.71 4.45
C VAL A 65 4.21 28.33 5.91
N PHE A 66 4.57 29.21 6.84
CA PHE A 66 4.57 28.97 8.28
C PHE A 66 3.73 29.99 9.05
N PRO A 67 3.12 29.62 10.20
CA PRO A 67 2.37 30.55 11.04
C PRO A 67 3.23 31.63 11.68
N ASN A 68 4.42 31.25 12.14
CA ASN A 68 5.37 32.16 12.76
C ASN A 68 6.79 31.79 12.29
N PRO A 69 7.52 32.71 11.62
CA PRO A 69 8.87 32.46 11.14
C PRO A 69 9.89 32.29 12.24
N ASP A 70 9.65 32.86 13.42
CA ASP A 70 10.57 32.90 14.55
C ASP A 70 10.29 31.79 15.58
N ASP A 71 9.17 31.09 15.47
CA ASP A 71 8.81 29.94 16.32
C ASP A 71 8.49 28.69 15.52
N PRO A 72 9.39 27.72 15.41
CA PRO A 72 9.18 26.49 14.65
C PRO A 72 8.12 25.56 15.27
N LYS A 73 7.65 25.84 16.48
CA LYS A 73 6.58 25.08 17.15
C LYS A 73 5.19 25.72 16.99
N ALA A 74 5.14 26.92 16.43
CA ALA A 74 3.88 27.60 16.20
C ALA A 74 2.98 26.78 15.26
N THR A 75 1.68 26.82 15.53
CA THR A 75 0.65 26.18 14.70
C THR A 75 -0.48 27.15 14.42
N TRP A 76 -1.14 26.98 13.28
CA TRP A 76 -2.47 27.58 13.07
C TRP A 76 -3.53 26.68 13.70
N ASP A 77 -4.55 27.33 14.23
CA ASP A 77 -5.82 26.71 14.58
C ASP A 77 -6.86 27.05 13.49
N PHE A 78 -7.21 26.02 12.71
CA PHE A 78 -8.25 26.03 11.69
C PHE A 78 -9.42 25.09 12.04
N SER A 79 -9.58 24.74 13.32
CA SER A 79 -10.62 23.79 13.78
C SER A 79 -12.06 24.19 13.44
N GLN A 80 -12.29 25.42 13.02
CA GLN A 80 -13.58 25.93 12.58
C GLN A 80 -13.77 25.92 11.06
N TYR A 81 -12.76 25.47 10.30
CA TYR A 81 -12.73 25.44 8.84
C TYR A 81 -12.68 24.00 8.34
N GLY A 82 -13.15 23.79 7.11
CA GLY A 82 -13.21 22.47 6.47
C GLY A 82 -11.99 22.13 5.62
N HIS A 83 -11.32 23.14 5.07
CA HIS A 83 -10.20 22.94 4.14
C HIS A 83 -9.22 24.12 4.13
N ILE A 84 -8.08 23.90 3.50
CA ILE A 84 -7.18 24.95 3.02
C ILE A 84 -7.26 25.00 1.51
N GLU A 85 -7.33 26.19 0.95
CA GLU A 85 -7.39 26.40 -0.50
C GLU A 85 -6.41 27.48 -0.95
N MET A 86 -6.07 27.43 -2.24
CA MET A 86 -5.38 28.51 -2.95
C MET A 86 -5.91 28.65 -4.36
N LYS A 87 -5.94 29.87 -4.87
CA LYS A 87 -6.17 30.16 -6.28
C LYS A 87 -4.82 30.20 -6.97
N ILE A 88 -4.62 29.35 -7.96
CA ILE A 88 -3.35 29.23 -8.67
C ILE A 88 -3.50 29.52 -10.16
N THR A 89 -2.60 30.37 -10.69
CA THR A 89 -2.53 30.70 -12.11
C THR A 89 -1.21 30.21 -12.68
N ASN A 90 -1.27 29.36 -13.72
CA ASN A 90 -0.09 28.90 -14.44
C ASN A 90 0.42 29.97 -15.40
N LYS A 91 1.64 30.45 -15.20
CA LYS A 91 2.34 31.40 -16.07
C LYS A 91 3.41 30.74 -16.94
N SER A 92 3.54 29.43 -16.89
CA SER A 92 4.46 28.64 -17.72
C SER A 92 3.84 28.29 -19.07
N ASN A 93 4.67 27.84 -20.03
CA ASN A 93 4.22 27.43 -21.36
C ASN A 93 3.75 25.95 -21.40
N ALA A 94 3.94 25.18 -20.33
CA ALA A 94 3.53 23.79 -20.20
C ALA A 94 2.48 23.62 -19.08
N VAL A 95 1.77 22.49 -19.09
CA VAL A 95 0.88 22.12 -17.98
C VAL A 95 1.72 21.91 -16.72
N ILE A 96 1.36 22.57 -15.62
CA ILE A 96 1.94 22.30 -14.30
C ILE A 96 0.99 21.43 -13.47
N LYS A 97 1.55 20.68 -12.53
CA LYS A 97 0.80 19.87 -11.56
C LYS A 97 1.16 20.29 -10.13
N PRO A 98 0.64 21.44 -9.66
CA PRO A 98 0.88 21.89 -8.29
C PRO A 98 0.25 20.93 -7.29
N SER A 99 1.03 20.68 -6.24
CA SER A 99 0.59 20.01 -5.01
C SER A 99 0.40 21.06 -3.94
N LEU A 100 -0.70 20.97 -3.19
CA LEU A 100 -0.97 21.69 -1.97
C LEU A 100 -0.99 20.67 -0.84
N SER A 101 -0.08 20.78 0.12
CA SER A 101 0.02 19.88 1.27
C SER A 101 -0.15 20.63 2.57
N ILE A 102 -0.90 20.05 3.48
CA ILE A 102 -1.08 20.53 4.86
C ILE A 102 -0.32 19.59 5.76
N ASP A 103 0.69 20.09 6.47
CA ASP A 103 1.44 19.35 7.47
C ASP A 103 0.99 19.75 8.88
N GLY A 104 0.81 18.79 9.72
CA GLY A 104 0.40 18.99 11.11
C GLY A 104 0.61 17.76 11.95
N GLU A 105 -0.33 17.52 12.84
CA GLU A 105 -0.35 16.34 13.71
C GLU A 105 -1.71 15.69 13.69
N PHE A 106 -1.72 14.37 13.93
CA PHE A 106 -2.90 13.60 14.27
C PHE A 106 -2.54 12.64 15.39
N ALA A 107 -3.29 12.69 16.50
CA ALA A 107 -3.01 11.86 17.68
C ALA A 107 -1.54 11.94 18.16
N GLY A 108 -0.93 13.14 18.08
CA GLY A 108 0.46 13.36 18.50
C GLY A 108 1.52 12.91 17.48
N GLN A 109 1.11 12.44 16.30
CA GLN A 109 2.03 12.02 15.23
C GLN A 109 2.02 13.00 14.05
N PRO A 110 3.13 13.13 13.31
CA PRO A 110 3.12 13.87 12.05
C PRO A 110 2.06 13.33 11.11
N ALA A 111 1.29 14.24 10.54
CA ALA A 111 0.25 13.91 9.56
C ALA A 111 0.30 14.89 8.39
N ARG A 112 -0.11 14.42 7.22
CA ARG A 112 -0.13 15.21 5.98
C ARG A 112 -1.35 14.88 5.14
N ASP A 113 -2.08 15.92 4.74
CA ASP A 113 -3.11 15.85 3.71
C ASP A 113 -2.62 16.57 2.45
N THR A 114 -2.80 16.00 1.26
CA THR A 114 -2.25 16.56 0.00
C THR A 114 -3.24 16.40 -1.14
N GLU A 115 -3.39 17.47 -1.95
CA GLU A 115 -4.07 17.41 -3.24
C GLU A 115 -3.20 17.90 -4.37
N ILE A 116 -3.44 17.38 -5.56
CA ILE A 116 -2.72 17.69 -6.80
C ILE A 116 -3.71 17.98 -7.90
N MET A 117 -3.45 19.01 -8.70
CA MET A 117 -4.31 19.40 -9.80
C MET A 117 -3.49 19.79 -11.04
N GLY A 118 -3.92 19.37 -12.23
CA GLY A 118 -3.35 19.87 -13.48
C GLY A 118 -3.88 21.27 -13.82
N VAL A 119 -2.99 22.22 -14.13
CA VAL A 119 -3.32 23.60 -14.55
C VAL A 119 -2.64 23.90 -15.87
N LYS A 120 -3.43 24.17 -16.90
CA LYS A 120 -2.92 24.48 -18.25
C LYS A 120 -2.25 25.85 -18.32
N PRO A 121 -1.39 26.13 -19.33
CA PRO A 121 -0.84 27.46 -19.57
C PRO A 121 -1.92 28.53 -19.56
N GLY A 122 -1.70 29.61 -18.80
CA GLY A 122 -2.65 30.72 -18.64
C GLY A 122 -3.90 30.46 -17.85
N GLU A 123 -4.16 29.20 -17.46
CA GLU A 123 -5.35 28.81 -16.69
C GLU A 123 -5.21 29.20 -15.21
N THR A 124 -6.34 29.58 -14.61
CA THR A 124 -6.47 29.81 -13.17
C THR A 124 -7.45 28.79 -12.57
N LYS A 125 -7.05 28.13 -11.51
CA LYS A 125 -7.87 27.17 -10.77
C LYS A 125 -7.79 27.38 -9.26
N VAL A 126 -8.81 26.89 -8.54
CA VAL A 126 -8.77 26.75 -7.09
C VAL A 126 -8.36 25.31 -6.77
N LEU A 127 -7.27 25.15 -6.04
CA LEU A 127 -6.83 23.87 -5.48
C LEU A 127 -7.13 23.90 -3.98
N LYS A 128 -7.87 22.91 -3.49
CA LYS A 128 -8.21 22.81 -2.07
C LYS A 128 -7.91 21.42 -1.49
N VAL A 129 -7.52 21.38 -0.24
CA VAL A 129 -7.27 20.18 0.56
C VAL A 129 -8.25 20.17 1.72
N ILE A 130 -9.19 19.23 1.73
CA ILE A 130 -10.14 19.02 2.82
C ILE A 130 -9.42 18.22 3.92
N PHE A 131 -9.55 18.65 5.18
CA PHE A 131 -8.92 17.95 6.30
C PHE A 131 -9.38 16.50 6.42
N GLY A 132 -8.43 15.56 6.40
CA GLY A 132 -8.67 14.12 6.41
C GLY A 132 -8.86 13.49 5.03
N TYR A 133 -8.54 14.22 3.96
CA TYR A 133 -8.63 13.72 2.58
C TYR A 133 -7.37 14.08 1.79
N ALA A 134 -6.98 13.22 0.86
CA ALA A 134 -5.81 13.43 0.00
C ALA A 134 -5.97 12.76 -1.37
N PHE A 135 -5.15 13.18 -2.35
CA PHE A 135 -4.98 12.55 -3.66
C PHE A 135 -6.29 12.19 -4.37
N GLY A 136 -7.09 13.21 -4.68
CA GLY A 136 -8.41 13.07 -5.30
C GLY A 136 -9.53 12.95 -4.28
N MET A 137 -9.37 13.63 -3.15
CA MET A 137 -10.34 13.68 -2.05
C MET A 137 -10.69 12.30 -1.47
N LYS A 138 -9.73 11.37 -1.47
CA LYS A 138 -9.88 10.06 -0.82
C LYS A 138 -9.62 10.19 0.68
N PRO A 139 -10.32 9.42 1.54
CA PRO A 139 -10.02 9.38 2.95
C PRO A 139 -8.53 9.11 3.21
N ALA A 140 -7.91 9.91 4.04
CA ALA A 140 -6.50 9.84 4.39
C ALA A 140 -6.30 9.96 5.91
N GLN A 141 -5.04 9.85 6.36
CA GLN A 141 -4.70 10.11 7.75
C GLN A 141 -4.99 11.59 8.05
N LYS A 142 -5.96 11.84 8.91
CA LYS A 142 -6.49 13.17 9.19
C LYS A 142 -5.45 14.07 9.86
N VAL A 143 -5.14 15.21 9.27
CA VAL A 143 -4.46 16.29 9.99
C VAL A 143 -5.42 16.92 10.99
N ASP A 144 -5.01 17.11 12.25
CA ASP A 144 -5.78 17.86 13.23
C ASP A 144 -5.82 19.34 12.82
N PRO A 145 -6.98 19.89 12.45
CA PRO A 145 -7.07 21.27 11.98
C PRO A 145 -6.64 22.31 13.04
N SER A 146 -6.62 21.95 14.32
CA SER A 146 -6.14 22.83 15.40
C SER A 146 -4.61 22.88 15.53
N LYS A 147 -3.88 22.03 14.76
CA LYS A 147 -2.43 21.85 14.90
C LYS A 147 -1.70 21.85 13.56
N VAL A 148 -2.11 22.71 12.65
CA VAL A 148 -1.45 22.84 11.35
C VAL A 148 -0.13 23.59 11.50
N LYS A 149 0.99 22.92 11.17
CA LYS A 149 2.36 23.43 11.35
C LYS A 149 2.86 24.23 10.15
N GLN A 150 2.57 23.74 8.96
CA GLN A 150 2.99 24.37 7.71
C GLN A 150 2.10 23.96 6.56
N VAL A 151 2.15 24.75 5.50
CA VAL A 151 1.55 24.45 4.21
C VAL A 151 2.63 24.45 3.14
N LEU A 152 2.70 23.39 2.33
CA LEU A 152 3.66 23.25 1.25
C LEU A 152 2.96 23.41 -0.09
N ILE A 153 3.59 24.15 -0.99
CA ILE A 153 3.15 24.33 -2.36
C ILE A 153 4.33 24.00 -3.26
N TYR A 154 4.24 22.90 -4.01
CA TYR A 154 5.36 22.39 -4.78
C TYR A 154 4.91 21.74 -6.08
N LEU A 155 5.85 21.56 -7.00
CA LEU A 155 5.67 20.82 -8.24
C LEU A 155 6.53 19.54 -8.22
N THR A 156 6.25 18.62 -9.11
CA THR A 156 7.19 17.54 -9.41
C THR A 156 8.36 18.10 -10.22
N LYS A 157 9.51 17.42 -10.19
CA LYS A 157 10.70 17.79 -10.96
C LYS A 157 10.35 18.06 -12.41
N SER A 158 10.76 19.21 -12.92
CA SER A 158 10.61 19.61 -14.32
C SER A 158 11.97 19.77 -14.99
N THR A 159 12.03 19.55 -16.29
CA THR A 159 13.21 19.83 -17.13
C THR A 159 13.24 21.29 -17.62
N GLU A 160 12.17 22.03 -17.40
CA GLU A 160 11.99 23.43 -17.83
C GLU A 160 11.65 24.32 -16.64
N ASP A 161 11.96 25.61 -16.77
CA ASP A 161 11.57 26.62 -15.79
C ASP A 161 10.04 26.72 -15.73
N GLN A 162 9.53 26.82 -14.51
CA GLN A 162 8.09 26.93 -14.28
C GLN A 162 7.77 28.15 -13.44
N THR A 163 6.69 28.84 -13.80
CA THR A 163 6.22 30.02 -13.06
C THR A 163 4.74 29.92 -12.79
N PHE A 164 4.32 30.19 -11.58
CA PHE A 164 2.92 30.30 -11.20
C PHE A 164 2.67 31.41 -10.19
N VAL A 165 1.43 31.82 -10.10
CA VAL A 165 0.97 32.86 -9.17
C VAL A 165 -0.07 32.25 -8.24
N ILE A 166 0.08 32.52 -6.94
CA ILE A 166 -0.81 32.09 -5.88
C ILE A 166 -1.55 33.32 -5.36
N GLU A 167 -2.85 33.22 -5.29
CA GLU A 167 -3.76 34.18 -4.64
C GLU A 167 -4.67 33.41 -3.66
N ASP A 168 -5.28 34.11 -2.72
CA ASP A 168 -6.29 33.56 -1.80
C ASP A 168 -5.81 32.26 -1.10
N LEU A 169 -4.56 32.24 -0.61
CA LEU A 169 -4.06 31.14 0.23
C LEU A 169 -4.70 31.25 1.63
N GLN A 170 -5.70 30.44 1.92
CA GLN A 170 -6.59 30.63 3.07
C GLN A 170 -7.19 29.33 3.60
N ALA A 171 -7.65 29.36 4.86
CA ALA A 171 -8.54 28.37 5.40
C ALA A 171 -10.00 28.79 5.11
N ALA A 172 -10.82 27.85 4.65
CA ALA A 172 -12.21 28.11 4.25
C ALA A 172 -13.10 26.87 4.46
N GLY A 173 -14.35 26.99 4.03
CA GLY A 173 -15.35 25.92 4.13
C GLY A 173 -15.90 25.68 5.53
N PRO A 174 -16.99 24.92 5.66
CA PRO A 174 -17.60 24.60 6.93
C PRO A 174 -16.78 23.57 7.70
N LYS A 175 -16.77 23.68 9.03
CA LYS A 175 -16.18 22.67 9.92
C LYS A 175 -16.73 21.28 9.58
N GLY A 176 -15.82 20.30 9.41
CA GLY A 176 -16.21 18.93 9.08
C GLY A 176 -16.68 18.76 7.64
N GLU A 177 -16.26 19.68 6.74
CA GLU A 177 -16.53 19.57 5.30
C GLU A 177 -16.20 18.16 4.79
N GLN A 178 -17.09 17.64 3.97
CA GLN A 178 -16.90 16.38 3.27
C GLN A 178 -16.67 16.67 1.79
N PRO A 179 -15.89 15.85 1.08
CA PRO A 179 -15.82 15.93 -0.37
C PRO A 179 -17.23 15.88 -0.98
N PRO A 180 -17.46 16.58 -2.10
CA PRO A 180 -18.71 16.40 -2.80
C PRO A 180 -18.88 14.91 -3.15
N PHE A 181 -20.09 14.39 -2.96
CA PHE A 181 -20.38 13.03 -3.38
C PHE A 181 -20.24 12.96 -4.90
N ASP A 182 -19.19 12.26 -5.34
CA ASP A 182 -18.97 11.93 -6.74
C ASP A 182 -19.40 10.48 -6.95
N ALA A 183 -20.51 10.30 -7.64
CA ALA A 183 -21.07 8.98 -7.92
C ALA A 183 -20.08 8.10 -8.70
N ASP A 184 -19.21 8.68 -9.51
CA ASP A 184 -18.24 7.93 -10.33
C ASP A 184 -17.02 7.45 -9.54
N THR A 185 -16.70 8.11 -8.43
CA THR A 185 -15.58 7.75 -7.54
C THR A 185 -16.01 7.07 -6.24
N ALA A 186 -17.31 7.06 -5.94
CA ALA A 186 -17.84 6.40 -4.74
C ALA A 186 -17.48 4.92 -4.70
N ILE A 187 -17.14 4.42 -3.51
CA ILE A 187 -16.78 3.02 -3.28
C ILE A 187 -17.95 2.30 -2.63
N THR A 188 -18.31 1.14 -3.16
CA THR A 188 -19.33 0.25 -2.61
C THR A 188 -18.74 -1.13 -2.39
N THR A 189 -19.13 -1.81 -1.30
CA THR A 189 -18.69 -3.19 -1.02
C THR A 189 -19.90 -4.10 -1.07
N PRO A 190 -19.93 -5.13 -1.95
CA PRO A 190 -21.01 -6.09 -1.98
C PRO A 190 -21.10 -6.86 -0.64
N ALA A 191 -22.30 -6.97 -0.08
CA ALA A 191 -22.51 -7.69 1.18
C ALA A 191 -22.09 -9.17 1.03
N ASN A 192 -21.19 -9.63 1.88
CA ASN A 192 -20.61 -10.99 1.83
C ASN A 192 -20.03 -11.36 0.46
N GLY A 193 -19.56 -10.37 -0.31
CA GLY A 193 -19.05 -10.57 -1.67
C GLY A 193 -20.13 -10.89 -2.72
N ILE A 194 -21.40 -10.94 -2.36
CA ILE A 194 -22.49 -11.34 -3.28
C ILE A 194 -22.89 -10.15 -4.17
N ILE A 195 -22.56 -10.24 -5.45
CA ILE A 195 -22.94 -9.26 -6.48
C ILE A 195 -24.31 -9.63 -7.05
N LEU A 196 -24.52 -10.90 -7.40
CA LEU A 196 -25.79 -11.46 -7.85
C LEU A 196 -26.03 -12.77 -7.13
N GLY A 197 -27.26 -13.00 -6.62
CA GLY A 197 -27.63 -14.23 -5.96
C GLY A 197 -28.44 -14.00 -4.70
N ARG A 198 -28.67 -15.07 -3.93
CA ARG A 198 -29.50 -15.04 -2.72
C ARG A 198 -28.88 -14.14 -1.65
N GLY A 199 -29.60 -13.08 -1.29
CA GLY A 199 -29.13 -12.08 -0.29
C GLY A 199 -28.42 -10.86 -0.88
N GLY A 200 -28.11 -10.85 -2.18
CA GLY A 200 -27.62 -9.66 -2.91
C GLY A 200 -28.77 -8.79 -3.42
N VAL A 201 -28.47 -7.51 -3.61
CA VAL A 201 -29.37 -6.55 -4.28
C VAL A 201 -28.76 -6.24 -5.64
N PHE A 202 -29.44 -6.66 -6.70
CA PHE A 202 -28.97 -6.48 -8.07
C PHE A 202 -29.96 -5.66 -8.89
N ASP A 203 -29.51 -4.58 -9.49
CA ASP A 203 -30.30 -3.70 -10.35
C ASP A 203 -29.82 -3.81 -11.81
N LEU A 204 -30.60 -4.54 -12.62
CA LEU A 204 -30.27 -4.77 -14.04
C LEU A 204 -29.99 -3.46 -14.78
N SER A 205 -30.78 -2.42 -14.53
CA SER A 205 -30.68 -1.15 -15.26
C SER A 205 -29.40 -0.37 -14.96
N LYS A 206 -28.81 -0.58 -13.79
CA LYS A 206 -27.62 0.10 -13.33
C LYS A 206 -26.35 -0.73 -13.44
N GLN A 207 -26.48 -2.07 -13.31
CA GLN A 207 -25.32 -2.94 -13.15
C GLN A 207 -24.97 -3.76 -14.40
N VAL A 208 -25.78 -3.71 -15.44
CA VAL A 208 -25.55 -4.49 -16.67
C VAL A 208 -25.49 -3.56 -17.89
N LEU A 209 -24.37 -3.66 -18.62
CA LEU A 209 -24.24 -3.09 -19.95
C LEU A 209 -24.13 -4.26 -20.96
N THR A 210 -24.79 -4.15 -22.10
CA THR A 210 -24.77 -5.20 -23.12
C THR A 210 -24.44 -4.66 -24.51
N SER A 211 -23.70 -5.44 -25.28
CA SER A 211 -23.52 -5.26 -26.71
C SER A 211 -23.85 -6.59 -27.39
N GLY A 212 -24.81 -6.63 -28.31
CA GLY A 212 -25.26 -7.85 -28.98
C GLY A 212 -25.96 -8.88 -28.10
N VAL A 213 -26.32 -8.53 -26.86
CA VAL A 213 -26.91 -9.46 -25.87
C VAL A 213 -28.18 -8.86 -25.27
N LYS A 214 -29.23 -9.69 -25.13
CA LYS A 214 -30.43 -9.30 -24.36
C LYS A 214 -30.32 -9.84 -22.95
N ALA A 215 -30.48 -8.97 -21.96
CA ALA A 215 -30.42 -9.31 -20.54
C ALA A 215 -31.78 -9.10 -19.87
N ALA A 216 -32.16 -10.00 -18.97
CA ALA A 216 -33.36 -9.91 -18.16
C ALA A 216 -33.15 -10.60 -16.80
N ILE A 217 -33.89 -10.17 -15.77
CA ILE A 217 -33.96 -10.92 -14.50
C ILE A 217 -34.98 -12.05 -14.65
N SER A 218 -34.56 -13.26 -14.33
CA SER A 218 -35.41 -14.44 -14.31
C SER A 218 -36.36 -14.42 -13.10
N THR A 219 -37.40 -15.24 -13.14
CA THR A 219 -38.34 -15.40 -12.02
C THR A 219 -37.67 -15.84 -10.72
N ASP A 220 -36.54 -16.53 -10.82
CA ASP A 220 -35.76 -17.03 -9.68
C ASP A 220 -34.68 -16.03 -9.22
N GLY A 221 -34.67 -14.83 -9.81
CA GLY A 221 -33.72 -13.76 -9.45
C GLY A 221 -32.34 -13.87 -10.09
N GLY A 222 -32.12 -14.81 -11.00
CA GLY A 222 -30.89 -14.92 -11.79
C GLY A 222 -30.88 -13.95 -12.98
N LEU A 223 -29.73 -13.76 -13.59
CA LEU A 223 -29.53 -12.94 -14.78
C LEU A 223 -29.58 -13.81 -16.03
N LEU A 224 -30.66 -13.71 -16.80
CA LEU A 224 -30.82 -14.39 -18.09
C LEU A 224 -30.15 -13.57 -19.19
N LEU A 225 -29.22 -14.20 -19.92
CA LEU A 225 -28.45 -13.59 -20.99
C LEU A 225 -28.71 -14.37 -22.30
N ASN A 226 -29.14 -13.66 -23.34
CA ASN A 226 -29.36 -14.22 -24.68
C ASN A 226 -28.38 -13.55 -25.64
N PHE A 227 -27.37 -14.30 -26.06
CA PHE A 227 -26.31 -13.91 -26.99
C PHE A 227 -26.75 -14.20 -28.42
N ASN A 228 -26.44 -13.31 -29.35
CA ASN A 228 -26.72 -13.51 -30.78
C ASN A 228 -25.72 -14.46 -31.45
N GLY A 229 -24.61 -14.77 -30.82
CA GLY A 229 -23.55 -15.66 -31.31
C GLY A 229 -22.46 -14.94 -32.10
N HIS A 230 -22.37 -13.62 -32.01
CA HIS A 230 -21.30 -12.84 -32.61
C HIS A 230 -20.08 -12.79 -31.66
N LYS A 231 -18.88 -12.58 -32.23
CA LYS A 231 -17.66 -12.51 -31.46
C LYS A 231 -17.60 -11.26 -30.55
N GLU A 232 -18.27 -10.20 -30.95
CA GLU A 232 -18.39 -8.92 -30.26
C GLU A 232 -19.53 -8.88 -29.22
N ASP A 233 -20.28 -9.97 -29.05
CA ASP A 233 -21.32 -10.06 -28.03
C ASP A 233 -20.69 -9.99 -26.63
N LEU A 234 -21.10 -9.01 -25.84
CA LEU A 234 -20.47 -8.66 -24.56
C LEU A 234 -21.49 -8.27 -23.51
N VAL A 235 -21.29 -8.74 -22.29
CA VAL A 235 -22.02 -8.28 -21.10
C VAL A 235 -21.03 -7.77 -20.07
N THR A 236 -21.12 -6.50 -19.71
CA THR A 236 -20.33 -5.93 -18.61
C THR A 236 -21.18 -5.86 -17.35
N ILE A 237 -20.69 -6.47 -16.29
CA ILE A 237 -21.24 -6.37 -14.93
C ILE A 237 -20.44 -5.31 -14.18
N LYS A 238 -21.13 -4.30 -13.64
CA LYS A 238 -20.49 -3.16 -12.97
C LYS A 238 -21.20 -2.80 -11.67
N PRO A 239 -20.58 -1.98 -10.78
CA PRO A 239 -21.27 -1.45 -9.62
C PRO A 239 -22.49 -0.61 -10.02
N PRO A 240 -23.52 -0.48 -9.14
CA PRO A 240 -24.69 0.34 -9.43
C PRO A 240 -24.35 1.83 -9.59
N TYR A 241 -23.24 2.25 -9.00
CA TYR A 241 -22.57 3.54 -9.16
C TYR A 241 -21.12 3.40 -8.65
N GLY A 242 -20.21 4.26 -9.12
CA GLY A 242 -18.83 4.32 -8.66
C GLY A 242 -18.03 3.05 -8.96
N GLN A 243 -17.38 2.54 -7.94
CA GLN A 243 -16.48 1.40 -8.00
C GLN A 243 -16.80 0.41 -6.88
N TRP A 244 -16.47 -0.87 -7.08
CA TRP A 244 -16.51 -1.86 -6.00
C TRP A 244 -15.19 -1.92 -5.25
N ASP A 245 -15.27 -2.03 -3.92
CA ASP A 245 -14.21 -2.62 -3.12
C ASP A 245 -14.44 -4.14 -3.02
N LEU A 246 -13.65 -4.89 -3.79
CA LEU A 246 -13.58 -6.35 -3.78
C LEU A 246 -12.28 -6.83 -3.11
N GLY A 247 -11.59 -5.97 -2.37
CA GLY A 247 -10.29 -6.26 -1.75
C GLY A 247 -10.32 -7.38 -0.71
N GLN A 248 -11.52 -7.79 -0.25
CA GLN A 248 -11.69 -8.96 0.61
C GLN A 248 -11.70 -10.30 -0.14
N ALA A 249 -11.59 -10.27 -1.48
CA ALA A 249 -11.61 -11.42 -2.38
C ALA A 249 -10.33 -11.47 -3.22
N ASN A 250 -10.06 -12.63 -3.83
CA ASN A 250 -8.98 -12.79 -4.80
C ASN A 250 -9.46 -13.36 -6.15
N GLN A 251 -10.78 -13.51 -6.30
CA GLN A 251 -11.41 -13.94 -7.55
C GLN A 251 -12.87 -13.46 -7.67
N ILE A 252 -13.38 -13.49 -8.91
CA ILE A 252 -14.83 -13.47 -9.21
C ILE A 252 -15.25 -14.86 -9.64
N ARG A 253 -16.23 -15.43 -8.94
CA ARG A 253 -16.87 -16.69 -9.26
C ARG A 253 -18.22 -16.42 -9.92
N VAL A 254 -18.45 -16.98 -11.10
CA VAL A 254 -19.72 -16.86 -11.81
C VAL A 254 -20.30 -18.24 -12.09
N LYS A 255 -21.53 -18.47 -11.60
CA LYS A 255 -22.26 -19.72 -11.81
C LYS A 255 -23.25 -19.58 -12.96
N PHE A 256 -23.17 -20.52 -13.89
CA PHE A 256 -23.96 -20.54 -15.11
C PHE A 256 -24.84 -21.78 -15.17
N LYS A 257 -26.04 -21.63 -15.77
CA LYS A 257 -26.87 -22.72 -16.22
C LYS A 257 -27.17 -22.50 -17.71
N ASN A 258 -26.88 -23.49 -18.52
CA ASN A 258 -27.28 -23.44 -19.94
C ASN A 258 -28.78 -23.68 -20.07
N VAL A 259 -29.54 -22.64 -20.40
CA VAL A 259 -30.98 -22.71 -20.62
C VAL A 259 -31.35 -22.68 -22.10
N GLY A 260 -30.33 -22.70 -22.97
CA GLY A 260 -30.47 -22.82 -24.42
C GLY A 260 -30.53 -24.26 -24.91
N THR A 261 -30.48 -24.43 -26.22
CA THR A 261 -30.59 -25.74 -26.92
C THR A 261 -29.25 -26.23 -27.48
N VAL A 262 -28.20 -25.39 -27.41
CA VAL A 262 -26.83 -25.72 -27.88
C VAL A 262 -25.83 -25.64 -26.73
N PRO A 263 -24.74 -26.40 -26.77
CA PRO A 263 -23.68 -26.25 -25.77
C PRO A 263 -23.13 -24.83 -25.76
N VAL A 264 -22.73 -24.32 -24.58
CA VAL A 264 -22.17 -22.98 -24.39
C VAL A 264 -20.90 -23.04 -23.58
N LYS A 265 -19.89 -22.27 -23.97
CA LYS A 265 -18.64 -22.11 -23.26
C LYS A 265 -18.49 -20.65 -22.79
N PRO A 266 -18.94 -20.33 -21.55
CA PRO A 266 -18.82 -18.99 -21.02
C PRO A 266 -17.41 -18.71 -20.56
N SER A 267 -17.02 -17.42 -20.65
CA SER A 267 -15.81 -16.85 -20.10
C SER A 267 -16.13 -15.64 -19.25
N VAL A 268 -15.30 -15.39 -18.26
CA VAL A 268 -15.31 -14.18 -17.41
C VAL A 268 -14.00 -13.45 -17.60
N VAL A 269 -14.06 -12.17 -17.95
CA VAL A 269 -12.88 -11.32 -18.17
C VAL A 269 -12.73 -10.34 -17.04
N VAL A 270 -11.65 -10.47 -16.26
CA VAL A 270 -11.31 -9.59 -15.13
C VAL A 270 -10.02 -8.88 -15.47
N GLY A 271 -10.07 -7.55 -15.57
CA GLY A 271 -8.92 -6.78 -16.04
C GLY A 271 -8.55 -7.13 -17.48
N SER A 272 -7.38 -7.75 -17.67
CA SER A 272 -6.88 -8.21 -18.99
C SER A 272 -6.96 -9.73 -19.17
N ASP A 273 -7.42 -10.47 -18.15
CA ASP A 273 -7.41 -11.92 -18.14
C ASP A 273 -8.80 -12.50 -18.42
N GLU A 274 -8.83 -13.54 -19.25
CA GLU A 274 -10.01 -14.29 -19.58
C GLU A 274 -9.93 -15.68 -18.95
N ALA A 275 -10.79 -15.94 -17.97
CA ALA A 275 -11.01 -17.28 -17.42
C ALA A 275 -12.14 -17.98 -18.19
N THR A 276 -11.85 -19.14 -18.76
CA THR A 276 -12.78 -19.89 -19.60
C THR A 276 -12.93 -21.33 -19.07
N LEU A 277 -14.15 -21.85 -19.09
CA LEU A 277 -14.38 -23.26 -18.76
C LEU A 277 -13.60 -24.21 -19.69
N ALA A 278 -13.06 -25.27 -19.10
CA ALA A 278 -12.33 -26.30 -19.85
C ALA A 278 -13.23 -27.00 -20.90
N ALA A 279 -14.49 -27.27 -20.56
CA ALA A 279 -15.47 -27.91 -21.44
C ALA A 279 -16.75 -27.08 -21.52
N PRO A 280 -17.47 -27.13 -22.67
CA PRO A 280 -18.78 -26.48 -22.81
C PRO A 280 -19.83 -27.06 -21.86
N ILE A 281 -20.76 -26.22 -21.41
CA ILE A 281 -21.93 -26.60 -20.62
C ILE A 281 -23.02 -27.12 -21.58
N ALA A 282 -23.41 -28.36 -21.42
CA ALA A 282 -24.51 -28.95 -22.21
C ALA A 282 -25.86 -28.28 -21.90
N PRO A 283 -26.85 -28.32 -22.81
CA PRO A 283 -28.20 -27.84 -22.52
C PRO A 283 -28.78 -28.42 -21.23
N GLY A 284 -29.29 -27.55 -20.36
CA GLY A 284 -29.86 -27.91 -19.05
C GLY A 284 -28.81 -28.09 -17.93
N ALA A 285 -27.53 -28.22 -18.25
CA ALA A 285 -26.45 -28.39 -17.26
C ALA A 285 -25.98 -27.06 -16.65
N GLU A 286 -25.23 -27.20 -15.57
CA GLU A 286 -24.62 -26.07 -14.82
C GLU A 286 -23.08 -26.11 -14.94
N GLY A 287 -22.44 -24.98 -14.78
CA GLY A 287 -20.99 -24.80 -14.75
C GLY A 287 -20.60 -23.55 -13.99
N GLU A 288 -19.31 -23.45 -13.67
CA GLU A 288 -18.77 -22.36 -12.85
C GLU A 288 -17.47 -21.88 -13.47
N VAL A 289 -17.26 -20.55 -13.51
CA VAL A 289 -16.02 -19.91 -13.93
C VAL A 289 -15.47 -19.12 -12.76
N ASP A 290 -14.23 -19.42 -12.37
CA ASP A 290 -13.45 -18.69 -11.40
C ASP A 290 -12.41 -17.80 -12.10
N ALA A 291 -12.60 -16.48 -12.04
CA ALA A 291 -11.69 -15.51 -12.62
C ALA A 291 -10.82 -14.89 -11.52
N SER A 292 -9.56 -15.33 -11.45
CA SER A 292 -8.58 -14.88 -10.45
C SER A 292 -8.11 -13.45 -10.68
N PHE A 293 -7.77 -12.73 -9.60
CA PHE A 293 -7.11 -11.42 -9.67
C PHE A 293 -5.59 -11.53 -9.83
N LEU A 294 -5.05 -12.74 -9.77
CA LEU A 294 -3.60 -12.96 -9.83
C LEU A 294 -3.07 -12.83 -11.26
N PRO A 295 -1.90 -12.18 -11.45
CA PRO A 295 -1.19 -12.28 -12.71
C PRO A 295 -0.82 -13.74 -13.00
N PRO A 296 -1.06 -14.27 -14.21
CA PRO A 296 -0.70 -15.66 -14.54
C PRO A 296 0.81 -15.84 -14.74
N VAL A 297 1.57 -14.78 -14.96
CA VAL A 297 3.02 -14.81 -15.16
C VAL A 297 3.70 -13.86 -14.17
N PRO A 298 4.79 -14.29 -13.52
CA PRO A 298 5.54 -13.45 -12.59
C PRO A 298 5.96 -12.12 -13.18
N GLY A 299 5.94 -11.09 -12.35
CA GLY A 299 6.48 -9.78 -12.70
C GLY A 299 8.00 -9.78 -12.75
N LYS A 300 8.58 -8.86 -13.51
CA LYS A 300 10.03 -8.67 -13.64
C LYS A 300 10.40 -7.21 -13.47
N ILE A 301 11.51 -6.99 -12.78
CA ILE A 301 12.13 -5.67 -12.73
C ILE A 301 13.25 -5.68 -13.76
N GLY A 302 13.22 -4.75 -14.72
CA GLY A 302 14.25 -4.62 -15.75
C GLY A 302 15.61 -4.23 -15.17
N GLU A 303 16.69 -4.40 -15.97
CA GLU A 303 18.04 -3.95 -15.60
C GLU A 303 18.06 -2.46 -15.24
N ASP A 304 17.30 -1.66 -15.96
CA ASP A 304 17.01 -0.27 -15.59
C ASP A 304 15.77 -0.24 -14.68
N TRP A 305 15.99 -0.42 -13.39
CA TRP A 305 14.96 -0.38 -12.36
C TRP A 305 14.11 0.91 -12.36
N LYS A 306 14.63 2.01 -12.96
CA LYS A 306 13.90 3.30 -13.10
C LYS A 306 12.73 3.21 -14.06
N LYS A 307 12.71 2.23 -14.96
CA LYS A 307 11.58 1.99 -15.88
C LYS A 307 10.40 1.29 -15.22
N GLY A 308 10.53 0.91 -13.94
CA GLY A 308 9.48 0.28 -13.17
C GLY A 308 9.44 -1.24 -13.32
N VAL A 309 8.38 -1.83 -12.80
CA VAL A 309 8.14 -3.28 -12.79
C VAL A 309 7.22 -3.63 -13.96
N ASP A 310 7.59 -4.66 -14.71
CA ASP A 310 6.63 -5.39 -15.53
C ASP A 310 5.81 -6.29 -14.60
N PRO A 311 4.51 -6.04 -14.43
CA PRO A 311 3.65 -6.84 -13.55
C PRO A 311 3.35 -8.23 -14.12
N GLY A 312 3.97 -8.60 -15.24
CA GLY A 312 3.67 -9.83 -15.97
C GLY A 312 2.52 -9.69 -16.96
N THR A 313 2.15 -10.80 -17.59
CA THR A 313 1.10 -10.85 -18.63
C THR A 313 -0.28 -11.15 -18.06
N GLY A 314 -0.49 -10.97 -16.78
CA GLY A 314 -1.73 -11.23 -16.12
C GLY A 314 -2.63 -10.02 -15.97
N THR A 315 -3.70 -10.22 -15.20
CA THR A 315 -4.64 -9.16 -14.93
C THR A 315 -4.00 -8.02 -14.13
N LYS A 316 -4.36 -6.79 -14.52
CA LYS A 316 -4.05 -5.56 -13.77
C LYS A 316 -5.27 -5.09 -12.98
N PHE A 317 -6.08 -6.01 -12.54
CA PHE A 317 -7.33 -5.72 -11.86
C PHE A 317 -7.07 -5.17 -10.46
N GLU A 318 -7.50 -3.95 -10.23
CA GLU A 318 -7.47 -3.32 -8.90
C GLU A 318 -8.76 -3.67 -8.16
N SER A 319 -8.73 -4.73 -7.36
CA SER A 319 -9.92 -5.27 -6.70
C SER A 319 -10.61 -4.30 -5.74
N ASN A 320 -9.85 -3.41 -5.11
CA ASN A 320 -10.40 -2.37 -4.21
C ASN A 320 -10.97 -1.15 -4.95
N HIS A 321 -10.78 -1.06 -6.28
CA HIS A 321 -11.31 0.00 -7.15
C HIS A 321 -11.93 -0.59 -8.43
N ALA A 322 -12.62 -1.73 -8.29
CA ALA A 322 -13.13 -2.48 -9.43
C ALA A 322 -14.26 -1.74 -10.14
N LYS A 323 -14.06 -1.45 -11.43
CA LYS A 323 -15.06 -0.79 -12.28
C LYS A 323 -16.07 -1.77 -12.88
N GLY A 324 -15.76 -3.05 -12.86
CA GLY A 324 -16.58 -4.12 -13.41
C GLY A 324 -15.73 -5.27 -13.98
N PHE A 325 -16.39 -6.22 -14.57
CA PHE A 325 -15.82 -7.34 -15.31
C PHE A 325 -16.78 -7.76 -16.41
N ASP A 326 -16.30 -8.54 -17.36
CA ASP A 326 -17.08 -8.90 -18.53
C ASP A 326 -17.44 -10.39 -18.55
N ILE A 327 -18.59 -10.71 -19.15
CA ILE A 327 -19.04 -12.06 -19.45
C ILE A 327 -19.21 -12.16 -20.97
N VAL A 328 -18.56 -13.15 -21.55
CA VAL A 328 -18.68 -13.49 -22.98
C VAL A 328 -18.97 -14.99 -23.14
N VAL A 329 -19.38 -15.39 -24.31
CA VAL A 329 -19.53 -16.82 -24.68
C VAL A 329 -18.82 -17.08 -26.00
N ASP A 330 -18.47 -18.35 -26.25
CA ASP A 330 -17.92 -18.77 -27.53
C ASP A 330 -18.85 -18.36 -28.70
N PRO A 331 -18.33 -17.82 -29.82
CA PRO A 331 -19.13 -17.39 -30.96
C PRO A 331 -19.76 -18.56 -31.70
N GLY A 332 -20.73 -18.28 -32.58
CA GLY A 332 -21.41 -19.27 -33.40
C GLY A 332 -22.94 -19.16 -33.32
N ALA A 333 -23.64 -20.25 -32.98
CA ALA A 333 -25.08 -20.20 -32.80
C ALA A 333 -25.51 -19.30 -31.64
N ALA A 334 -26.70 -18.73 -31.70
CA ALA A 334 -27.29 -18.00 -30.59
C ALA A 334 -27.38 -18.88 -29.34
N LYS A 335 -27.04 -18.31 -28.17
CA LYS A 335 -26.93 -19.03 -26.90
C LYS A 335 -27.73 -18.33 -25.81
N SER A 336 -28.29 -19.12 -24.91
CA SER A 336 -29.02 -18.61 -23.75
C SER A 336 -28.42 -19.20 -22.47
N VAL A 337 -27.97 -18.35 -21.58
CA VAL A 337 -27.44 -18.76 -20.27
C VAL A 337 -28.13 -18.00 -19.14
N LEU A 338 -28.37 -18.70 -18.05
CA LEU A 338 -28.80 -18.10 -16.79
C LEU A 338 -27.60 -18.02 -15.87
N VAL A 339 -27.21 -16.81 -15.49
CA VAL A 339 -26.24 -16.57 -14.43
C VAL A 339 -27.00 -16.67 -13.10
N THR A 340 -26.71 -17.69 -12.32
CA THR A 340 -27.42 -17.98 -11.06
C THR A 340 -26.76 -17.32 -9.86
N ALA A 341 -25.46 -17.04 -9.93
CA ALA A 341 -24.71 -16.31 -8.90
C ALA A 341 -23.47 -15.63 -9.48
N ILE A 342 -23.13 -14.49 -8.90
CA ILE A 342 -21.86 -13.76 -9.09
C ILE A 342 -21.34 -13.41 -7.69
N ILE A 343 -20.17 -13.91 -7.34
CA ILE A 343 -19.61 -13.79 -6.00
C ILE A 343 -18.15 -13.37 -6.10
N ALA A 344 -17.79 -12.30 -5.41
CA ALA A 344 -16.39 -12.01 -5.09
C ALA A 344 -15.99 -12.93 -3.93
N ASP A 345 -15.03 -13.82 -4.14
CA ASP A 345 -14.75 -14.96 -3.27
C ASP A 345 -13.25 -15.16 -3.07
N VAL A 346 -12.90 -16.03 -2.13
CA VAL A 346 -11.52 -16.40 -1.82
C VAL A 346 -11.21 -17.79 -2.36
N GLU A 347 -10.32 -17.84 -3.32
CA GLU A 347 -9.74 -19.09 -3.76
C GLU A 347 -8.61 -19.51 -2.79
N ILE A 348 -8.68 -20.76 -2.33
CA ILE A 348 -7.65 -21.36 -1.50
C ILE A 348 -6.50 -21.83 -2.40
N GLY A 349 -5.28 -21.42 -2.06
CA GLY A 349 -4.08 -21.75 -2.82
C GLY A 349 -3.63 -23.19 -2.60
N GLN A 350 -3.09 -23.79 -3.66
CA GLN A 350 -2.36 -25.03 -3.56
C GLN A 350 -0.90 -24.70 -3.23
N VAL A 351 -0.40 -25.25 -2.14
CA VAL A 351 0.99 -25.08 -1.72
C VAL A 351 1.75 -26.35 -2.11
N PRO A 352 2.81 -26.25 -2.95
CA PRO A 352 3.61 -27.40 -3.31
C PRO A 352 4.25 -28.10 -2.09
N ASP A 353 4.39 -29.42 -2.16
CA ASP A 353 4.90 -30.24 -1.04
C ASP A 353 6.33 -29.91 -0.60
N TRP A 354 7.09 -29.22 -1.42
CA TRP A 354 8.47 -28.84 -1.11
C TRP A 354 8.57 -27.58 -0.23
N VAL A 355 7.54 -26.73 -0.21
CA VAL A 355 7.50 -25.49 0.58
C VAL A 355 7.73 -25.80 2.05
N GLY A 356 8.61 -25.04 2.68
CA GLY A 356 9.06 -25.26 4.05
C GLY A 356 10.01 -26.44 4.26
N LYS A 357 10.31 -27.25 3.23
CA LYS A 357 11.18 -28.43 3.34
C LYS A 357 12.49 -28.29 2.60
N ARG A 358 12.53 -27.49 1.56
CA ARG A 358 13.71 -27.20 0.73
C ARG A 358 13.52 -25.92 -0.06
N PRO A 359 14.61 -25.33 -0.58
CA PRO A 359 14.52 -24.23 -1.54
C PRO A 359 13.84 -24.62 -2.86
N PRO A 360 13.36 -23.62 -3.64
CA PRO A 360 12.63 -23.82 -4.90
C PRO A 360 13.51 -24.37 -6.04
N VAL A 361 14.83 -24.23 -5.93
CA VAL A 361 15.79 -24.65 -6.95
C VAL A 361 16.72 -25.73 -6.42
N ASP A 362 17.18 -26.59 -7.30
CA ASP A 362 18.15 -27.64 -6.97
C ASP A 362 19.50 -27.05 -6.55
N GLY A 363 20.24 -27.79 -5.73
CA GLY A 363 21.56 -27.40 -5.23
C GLY A 363 21.94 -28.16 -3.96
N ASP A 364 23.18 -27.96 -3.51
CA ASP A 364 23.65 -28.49 -2.22
C ASP A 364 23.30 -27.48 -1.12
N TRP A 365 22.10 -27.62 -0.56
CA TRP A 365 21.53 -26.73 0.44
C TRP A 365 21.66 -27.27 1.85
N THR A 366 21.96 -26.38 2.79
CA THR A 366 21.93 -26.66 4.22
C THR A 366 20.98 -25.68 4.89
N GLN A 367 20.08 -26.16 5.73
CA GLN A 367 19.23 -25.30 6.55
C GLN A 367 20.11 -24.69 7.65
N THR A 368 20.15 -23.36 7.71
CA THR A 368 21.03 -22.58 8.60
C THR A 368 20.26 -21.89 9.71
N PHE A 369 18.97 -21.67 9.52
CA PHE A 369 18.07 -21.13 10.52
C PHE A 369 16.73 -21.86 10.45
N ASP A 370 16.18 -22.15 11.61
CA ASP A 370 14.93 -22.88 11.78
C ASP A 370 14.25 -22.39 13.07
N GLU A 371 13.04 -21.89 12.95
CA GLU A 371 12.24 -21.49 14.09
C GLU A 371 10.77 -21.84 13.85
N GLU A 372 10.23 -22.68 14.73
CA GLU A 372 8.88 -23.22 14.65
C GLU A 372 7.96 -22.68 15.76
N PHE A 373 8.47 -21.82 16.62
CA PHE A 373 7.77 -21.20 17.76
C PHE A 373 7.01 -22.17 18.69
N ASN A 374 7.39 -23.45 18.70
CA ASN A 374 6.78 -24.49 19.52
C ASN A 374 7.22 -24.47 20.99
N ALA A 375 8.24 -23.68 21.33
CA ALA A 375 8.71 -23.53 22.69
C ALA A 375 7.77 -22.64 23.52
N PRO A 376 7.70 -22.81 24.85
CA PRO A 376 6.85 -21.99 25.71
C PRO A 376 7.33 -20.54 25.86
N THR A 377 8.55 -20.24 25.43
CA THR A 377 9.17 -18.91 25.46
C THR A 377 10.02 -18.70 24.22
N ILE A 378 10.17 -17.44 23.79
CA ILE A 378 11.07 -17.07 22.69
C ILE A 378 12.51 -17.44 23.03
N ASP A 379 13.21 -18.05 22.08
CA ASP A 379 14.64 -18.32 22.19
C ASP A 379 15.44 -17.02 21.99
N LEU A 380 15.82 -16.39 23.10
CA LEU A 380 16.62 -15.18 23.10
C LEU A 380 18.06 -15.36 22.57
N LYS A 381 18.48 -16.59 22.24
CA LYS A 381 19.73 -16.81 21.50
C LYS A 381 19.55 -16.60 20.01
N LYS A 382 18.34 -16.78 19.50
CA LYS A 382 17.98 -16.56 18.09
C LYS A 382 17.38 -15.16 17.86
N TRP A 383 16.60 -14.65 18.82
CA TRP A 383 15.76 -13.48 18.64
C TRP A 383 16.04 -12.35 19.63
N ASN A 384 16.00 -11.13 19.15
CA ASN A 384 15.73 -9.93 19.94
C ASN A 384 14.23 -9.66 19.90
N ILE A 385 13.68 -9.25 21.05
CA ILE A 385 12.25 -8.92 21.22
C ILE A 385 12.03 -7.42 21.39
N TYR A 386 13.09 -6.66 21.32
CA TYR A 386 13.11 -5.20 21.39
C TYR A 386 13.92 -4.63 20.23
N GLY A 387 13.63 -3.40 19.85
CA GLY A 387 14.31 -2.74 18.76
C GLY A 387 13.88 -1.29 18.53
N HIS A 388 14.31 -0.75 17.43
CA HIS A 388 13.88 0.58 16.98
C HIS A 388 12.48 0.53 16.38
N ASN A 389 11.64 1.49 16.75
CA ASN A 389 10.45 1.80 16.00
C ASN A 389 10.76 2.93 15.01
N TYR A 390 10.99 2.57 13.77
CA TYR A 390 11.40 3.52 12.72
C TYR A 390 10.26 4.41 12.21
N TRP A 391 9.03 3.91 12.22
CA TRP A 391 7.93 4.51 11.47
C TRP A 391 6.78 4.99 12.33
N ASP A 392 6.29 4.17 13.24
CA ASP A 392 5.07 4.46 13.99
C ASP A 392 5.40 5.04 15.37
N LYS A 393 5.31 6.36 15.50
CA LYS A 393 5.56 7.05 16.75
C LYS A 393 4.42 6.94 17.76
N ARG A 394 3.35 6.20 17.46
CA ARG A 394 2.22 5.94 18.36
C ARG A 394 2.35 4.61 19.11
N THR A 395 3.24 3.73 18.65
CA THR A 395 3.36 2.35 19.13
C THR A 395 4.68 2.14 19.85
N HIS A 396 4.68 1.34 20.90
CA HIS A 396 5.87 0.83 21.56
C HIS A 396 5.96 -0.68 21.43
N PHE A 397 7.18 -1.20 21.42
CA PHE A 397 7.43 -2.62 21.46
C PHE A 397 7.39 -3.13 22.89
N SER A 398 6.65 -4.22 23.13
CA SER A 398 6.51 -4.86 24.43
C SER A 398 6.59 -6.38 24.32
N LYS A 399 7.33 -7.01 25.23
CA LYS A 399 7.37 -8.49 25.34
C LYS A 399 5.99 -9.08 25.64
N ASP A 400 5.10 -8.34 26.31
CA ASP A 400 3.77 -8.81 26.66
C ASP A 400 2.84 -8.87 25.44
N SER A 401 3.18 -8.14 24.36
CA SER A 401 2.48 -8.17 23.09
C SER A 401 3.12 -9.12 22.05
N LEU A 402 4.13 -9.88 22.46
CA LEU A 402 4.69 -11.02 21.74
C LEU A 402 4.19 -12.31 22.37
N ILE A 403 3.19 -12.94 21.77
CA ILE A 403 2.47 -14.07 22.34
C ILE A 403 2.87 -15.35 21.60
N LEU A 404 3.27 -16.39 22.33
CA LEU A 404 3.45 -17.73 21.78
C LEU A 404 2.19 -18.55 22.06
N LYS A 405 1.56 -19.01 20.99
CA LYS A 405 0.31 -19.77 21.11
C LYS A 405 0.08 -20.67 19.90
N ASP A 406 -0.28 -21.93 20.15
CA ASP A 406 -0.65 -22.92 19.14
C ASP A 406 0.43 -23.15 18.05
N GLY A 407 1.72 -22.92 18.38
CA GLY A 407 2.85 -23.01 17.44
C GLY A 407 3.16 -21.73 16.68
N ASP A 408 2.44 -20.64 16.95
CA ASP A 408 2.70 -19.35 16.35
C ASP A 408 3.42 -18.39 17.30
N ALA A 409 4.30 -17.55 16.76
CA ALA A 409 4.64 -16.28 17.39
C ALA A 409 3.67 -15.21 16.86
N ILE A 410 2.94 -14.59 17.76
CA ILE A 410 1.92 -13.59 17.43
C ILE A 410 2.45 -12.21 17.82
N LEU A 411 2.63 -11.33 16.84
CA LEU A 411 2.80 -9.91 17.10
C LEU A 411 1.40 -9.32 17.29
N HIS A 412 1.00 -9.13 18.55
CA HIS A 412 -0.31 -8.65 18.95
C HIS A 412 -0.30 -7.12 19.03
N TYR A 413 -1.07 -6.46 18.18
CA TYR A 413 -1.21 -4.99 18.18
C TYR A 413 -2.48 -4.61 18.94
N GLU A 414 -2.32 -3.92 20.06
CA GLU A 414 -3.42 -3.54 20.94
C GLU A 414 -3.32 -2.10 21.44
N LYS A 415 -4.44 -1.54 21.91
CA LYS A 415 -4.45 -0.27 22.63
C LYS A 415 -4.06 -0.50 24.07
N LYS A 416 -2.81 -0.23 24.40
CA LYS A 416 -2.23 -0.42 25.72
C LYS A 416 -1.13 0.62 25.93
N HIS A 417 -1.27 1.40 27.00
CA HIS A 417 -0.25 2.38 27.38
C HIS A 417 0.99 1.68 27.94
N GLY A 418 2.17 2.14 27.54
CA GLY A 418 3.43 1.57 28.03
C GLY A 418 4.68 2.30 27.51
N LEU A 419 5.82 1.77 27.94
CA LEU A 419 7.14 2.29 27.59
C LEU A 419 7.70 1.56 26.36
N GLN A 420 8.38 2.29 25.50
CA GLN A 420 9.13 1.71 24.40
C GLN A 420 10.13 0.66 24.94
N ASN A 421 10.09 -0.55 24.37
CA ASN A 421 10.90 -1.68 24.80
C ASN A 421 10.72 -2.04 26.29
N ASP A 422 9.53 -1.84 26.85
CA ASP A 422 9.26 -2.02 28.31
C ASP A 422 10.25 -1.23 29.21
N GLY A 423 10.80 -0.10 28.69
CA GLY A 423 11.82 0.70 29.36
C GLY A 423 13.24 0.16 29.25
N TYR A 424 13.46 -0.90 28.46
CA TYR A 424 14.79 -1.47 28.25
C TYR A 424 15.57 -0.68 27.19
N GLY A 425 16.81 -0.30 27.53
CA GLY A 425 17.68 0.44 26.63
C GLY A 425 17.36 1.95 26.52
N THR A 426 18.06 2.63 25.64
CA THR A 426 17.82 4.04 25.30
C THR A 426 16.90 4.15 24.11
N VAL A 427 15.95 5.08 24.16
CA VAL A 427 15.09 5.40 23.02
C VAL A 427 15.75 6.52 22.23
N ASP A 428 16.47 6.14 21.18
CA ASP A 428 17.00 7.08 20.21
C ASP A 428 16.04 7.29 19.04
N ASN A 429 16.35 8.19 18.13
CA ASN A 429 15.63 8.35 16.88
C ASN A 429 14.29 9.12 16.95
N GLY A 430 14.09 9.93 17.98
CA GLY A 430 12.87 10.71 18.14
C GLY A 430 11.61 9.86 18.39
N SER A 431 11.76 8.58 18.73
CA SER A 431 10.64 7.75 19.20
C SER A 431 10.19 8.24 20.58
N PRO A 432 8.89 8.35 20.84
CA PRO A 432 8.40 8.68 22.18
C PRO A 432 8.77 7.58 23.16
N LYS A 433 9.07 7.98 24.40
CA LYS A 433 9.36 7.03 25.48
C LYS A 433 8.13 6.22 25.88
N GLU A 434 6.96 6.82 25.76
CA GLU A 434 5.66 6.26 26.14
C GLU A 434 4.68 6.44 25.01
N THR A 435 3.82 5.44 24.79
CA THR A 435 2.76 5.48 23.78
C THR A 435 1.52 4.73 24.28
N ASP A 436 0.40 4.89 23.57
CA ASP A 436 -0.90 4.29 23.92
C ASP A 436 -1.19 2.99 23.18
N TYR A 437 -0.26 2.50 22.35
CA TYR A 437 -0.42 1.26 21.60
C TYR A 437 0.83 0.40 21.74
N SER A 438 0.63 -0.90 21.90
CA SER A 438 1.73 -1.86 22.01
C SER A 438 1.67 -2.93 20.94
N VAL A 439 2.84 -3.46 20.58
CA VAL A 439 2.97 -4.59 19.66
C VAL A 439 4.20 -5.43 19.99
N GLY A 440 4.18 -6.73 19.62
CA GLY A 440 5.36 -7.58 19.64
C GLY A 440 6.35 -7.23 18.54
N PHE A 441 7.61 -7.62 18.73
CA PHE A 441 8.71 -7.37 17.79
C PHE A 441 9.70 -8.53 17.80
N LEU A 442 10.26 -8.87 16.64
CA LEU A 442 11.30 -9.90 16.50
C LEU A 442 12.35 -9.50 15.49
N ASN A 443 13.63 -9.62 15.82
CA ASN A 443 14.71 -9.59 14.84
C ASN A 443 15.87 -10.50 15.25
N THR A 444 16.77 -10.77 14.28
CA THR A 444 17.96 -11.62 14.52
C THR A 444 19.26 -10.81 14.52
N TYR A 445 19.22 -9.47 14.64
CA TYR A 445 20.41 -8.63 14.68
C TYR A 445 21.42 -9.10 15.73
N GLY A 446 22.69 -9.28 15.32
CA GLY A 446 23.76 -9.77 16.18
C GLY A 446 23.64 -11.24 16.65
N LYS A 447 22.64 -12.00 16.18
CA LYS A 447 22.40 -13.39 16.54
C LYS A 447 22.44 -14.32 15.35
N PHE A 448 21.81 -13.93 14.25
CA PHE A 448 21.88 -14.65 13.00
C PHE A 448 21.91 -13.65 11.84
N THR A 449 22.90 -13.81 10.97
CA THR A 449 22.99 -13.11 9.70
C THR A 449 23.39 -14.10 8.63
N GLN A 450 23.00 -13.83 7.40
CA GLN A 450 23.40 -14.61 6.24
C GLN A 450 23.46 -13.75 4.99
N ARG A 451 24.42 -14.02 4.15
CA ARG A 451 24.49 -13.50 2.79
C ARG A 451 24.08 -14.58 1.81
N TYR A 452 23.15 -14.26 0.93
CA TYR A 452 22.54 -15.18 -0.02
C TYR A 452 21.79 -16.35 0.62
N GLY A 453 21.04 -17.06 -0.16
CA GLY A 453 20.29 -18.23 0.28
C GLY A 453 18.81 -18.13 -0.04
N TYR A 454 18.03 -18.95 0.63
CA TYR A 454 16.57 -18.94 0.54
C TYR A 454 16.00 -18.67 1.92
N PHE A 455 15.27 -17.57 2.05
CA PHE A 455 14.58 -17.14 3.26
C PHE A 455 13.10 -17.36 3.06
N GLU A 456 12.46 -18.07 3.94
CA GLU A 456 11.03 -18.42 3.81
C GLU A 456 10.32 -18.34 5.15
N SER A 457 9.10 -17.80 5.14
CA SER A 457 8.25 -17.73 6.33
C SER A 457 6.79 -17.97 5.98
N ARG A 458 6.08 -18.66 6.88
CA ARG A 458 4.64 -18.88 6.79
C ARG A 458 3.94 -18.03 7.84
N MET A 459 2.99 -17.20 7.37
CA MET A 459 2.34 -16.19 8.21
C MET A 459 0.86 -16.10 7.92
N LYS A 460 0.08 -15.65 8.93
CA LYS A 460 -1.31 -15.23 8.76
C LYS A 460 -1.43 -13.75 9.06
N LEU A 461 -1.88 -13.01 8.06
CA LEU A 461 -1.87 -11.55 8.09
C LEU A 461 -3.11 -10.97 8.78
N PRO A 462 -2.99 -9.83 9.49
CA PRO A 462 -4.11 -9.20 10.18
C PRO A 462 -5.18 -8.72 9.20
N ARG A 463 -6.42 -8.65 9.67
CA ARG A 463 -7.53 -8.06 8.93
C ARG A 463 -7.94 -6.67 9.44
N THR A 464 -7.27 -6.22 10.49
CA THR A 464 -7.55 -4.91 11.12
C THR A 464 -7.07 -3.78 10.22
N PRO A 465 -7.96 -2.82 9.86
CA PRO A 465 -7.59 -1.71 8.99
C PRO A 465 -6.49 -0.84 9.58
N GLY A 466 -5.57 -0.40 8.74
CA GLY A 466 -4.50 0.52 9.10
C GLY A 466 -3.26 -0.13 9.72
N LEU A 467 -3.21 -1.46 9.88
CA LEU A 467 -2.00 -2.16 10.31
C LEU A 467 -1.08 -2.48 9.12
N TRP A 468 0.21 -2.47 9.40
CA TRP A 468 1.29 -2.67 8.43
C TRP A 468 2.35 -3.62 9.00
N PRO A 469 2.10 -4.94 8.99
CA PRO A 469 3.11 -5.93 9.29
C PRO A 469 4.11 -6.11 8.14
N ALA A 470 5.35 -6.44 8.50
CA ALA A 470 6.42 -6.73 7.55
C ALA A 470 7.26 -7.94 7.95
N PHE A 471 7.70 -8.69 6.94
CA PHE A 471 8.79 -9.65 6.98
C PHE A 471 9.86 -9.20 6.01
N TRP A 472 11.02 -8.86 6.53
CA TRP A 472 12.06 -8.15 5.80
C TRP A 472 13.47 -8.43 6.28
N LEU A 473 14.46 -8.09 5.47
CA LEU A 473 15.88 -8.24 5.78
C LEU A 473 16.56 -6.89 5.78
N MET A 474 17.52 -6.71 6.68
CA MET A 474 18.35 -5.52 6.79
C MET A 474 19.83 -5.86 6.78
N PRO A 475 20.68 -5.03 6.13
CA PRO A 475 22.11 -5.20 6.15
C PRO A 475 22.67 -5.17 7.56
N ASP A 476 23.44 -6.18 7.95
CA ASP A 476 24.27 -6.14 9.14
C ASP A 476 25.64 -5.54 8.77
N ARG A 477 25.94 -4.39 9.31
CA ARG A 477 27.18 -3.68 9.07
C ARG A 477 28.11 -3.65 10.27
N GLY A 478 27.89 -4.52 11.23
CA GLY A 478 28.64 -4.53 12.48
C GLY A 478 28.52 -3.20 13.21
N LYS A 479 29.64 -2.57 13.58
CA LYS A 479 29.65 -1.27 14.28
C LYS A 479 29.03 -0.12 13.47
N ALA A 480 28.93 -0.28 12.13
CA ALA A 480 28.27 0.67 11.25
C ALA A 480 26.83 0.26 10.94
N GLY A 481 26.26 -0.60 11.75
CA GLY A 481 24.98 -1.28 11.56
C GLY A 481 23.75 -0.41 11.30
N PRO A 482 22.54 -0.90 11.52
CA PRO A 482 21.31 -0.27 11.03
C PRO A 482 21.13 1.19 11.42
N GLY A 483 21.54 1.58 12.62
CA GLY A 483 21.47 2.98 13.06
C GLY A 483 22.27 3.93 12.19
N HIS A 484 23.52 3.62 11.89
CA HIS A 484 24.37 4.45 11.03
C HIS A 484 23.87 4.47 9.58
N TYR A 485 23.43 3.36 9.08
CA TYR A 485 22.89 3.24 7.75
C TYR A 485 21.63 4.10 7.58
N ARG A 486 20.69 4.02 8.51
CA ARG A 486 19.44 4.78 8.47
C ARG A 486 19.58 6.26 8.79
N THR A 487 20.62 6.67 9.50
CA THR A 487 20.87 8.09 9.75
C THR A 487 21.49 8.83 8.57
N GLY A 488 21.77 8.13 7.46
CA GLY A 488 22.36 8.72 6.25
C GLY A 488 23.85 9.07 6.41
N THR A 489 24.50 8.62 7.50
CA THR A 489 25.93 8.83 7.68
C THR A 489 26.80 7.84 6.90
N GLY A 490 26.18 6.73 6.45
CA GLY A 490 26.80 5.73 5.58
C GLY A 490 26.06 5.61 4.26
N LYS A 491 26.60 6.17 3.19
CA LYS A 491 26.07 5.99 1.83
C LYS A 491 26.48 4.61 1.33
N GLN A 492 25.53 3.83 0.84
CA GLN A 492 25.85 2.59 0.15
C GLN A 492 26.52 2.88 -1.19
N PRO A 493 27.53 2.09 -1.60
CA PRO A 493 28.13 2.20 -2.92
C PRO A 493 27.09 2.02 -4.02
N GLU A 494 27.21 2.79 -5.08
CA GLU A 494 26.28 2.70 -6.20
C GLU A 494 26.40 1.39 -6.99
N ASP A 495 27.58 0.76 -6.95
CA ASP A 495 27.83 -0.54 -7.59
C ASP A 495 27.30 -1.74 -6.81
N GLY A 496 26.88 -1.54 -5.57
CA GLY A 496 26.36 -2.60 -4.71
C GLY A 496 27.36 -3.67 -4.33
N ALA A 497 28.62 -3.58 -4.80
CA ALA A 497 29.65 -4.57 -4.56
C ALA A 497 30.34 -4.40 -3.21
N GLY A 498 30.71 -5.48 -2.55
CA GLY A 498 31.52 -5.54 -1.32
C GLY A 498 30.87 -4.96 -0.08
N VAL A 499 30.52 -3.71 -0.08
CA VAL A 499 29.87 -3.01 1.03
C VAL A 499 28.44 -2.54 0.71
N GLY A 500 27.96 -2.88 -0.49
CA GLY A 500 26.62 -2.56 -0.96
C GLY A 500 25.58 -3.52 -0.40
N GLY A 501 24.71 -3.05 0.48
CA GLY A 501 23.57 -3.80 0.96
C GLY A 501 22.26 -3.13 0.55
N MET A 502 21.14 -3.78 0.80
CA MET A 502 19.83 -3.21 0.61
C MET A 502 18.86 -3.79 1.63
N GLU A 503 17.81 -3.06 1.90
CA GLU A 503 16.65 -3.60 2.59
C GLU A 503 15.86 -4.44 1.60
N PHE A 504 15.51 -5.68 1.99
CA PHE A 504 14.61 -6.54 1.24
C PHE A 504 13.30 -6.67 2.00
N ASP A 505 12.25 -6.05 1.51
CA ASP A 505 10.90 -6.24 2.03
C ASP A 505 10.29 -7.44 1.31
N ILE A 506 10.37 -8.61 1.95
CA ILE A 506 9.85 -9.86 1.37
C ILE A 506 8.33 -9.83 1.37
N MET A 507 7.75 -9.19 2.38
CA MET A 507 6.33 -8.96 2.48
C MET A 507 6.07 -7.72 3.35
N GLU A 508 5.39 -6.73 2.79
CA GLU A 508 4.82 -5.60 3.50
C GLU A 508 3.31 -5.58 3.27
N PHE A 509 2.54 -5.89 4.28
CA PHE A 509 1.10 -5.95 4.15
C PHE A 509 0.45 -4.64 4.58
N LEU A 510 -0.03 -3.88 3.62
CA LEU A 510 -0.83 -2.69 3.86
C LEU A 510 -2.31 -3.10 3.92
N SER A 511 -2.85 -3.27 5.12
CA SER A 511 -4.20 -3.83 5.32
C SER A 511 -5.33 -3.10 4.58
N GLY A 512 -5.10 -1.84 4.22
CA GLY A 512 -6.02 -1.05 3.40
C GLY A 512 -6.18 -1.55 1.96
N TRP A 513 -5.28 -2.40 1.50
CA TRP A 513 -5.38 -3.02 0.18
C TRP A 513 -6.22 -4.30 0.15
N GLY A 514 -6.74 -4.69 1.28
CA GLY A 514 -7.46 -5.95 1.48
C GLY A 514 -6.54 -7.07 1.97
N PRO A 515 -7.10 -8.22 2.41
CA PRO A 515 -6.36 -9.26 3.11
C PRO A 515 -5.51 -10.17 2.22
N TYR A 516 -5.51 -9.98 0.90
CA TYR A 516 -4.88 -10.91 -0.06
C TYR A 516 -3.94 -10.22 -1.05
N ARG A 517 -3.41 -9.05 -0.68
CA ARG A 517 -2.46 -8.29 -1.48
C ARG A 517 -1.42 -7.64 -0.59
N PHE A 518 -0.14 -7.70 -0.98
CA PHE A 518 0.94 -7.03 -0.26
C PHE A 518 1.98 -6.42 -1.21
N ASN A 519 2.83 -5.58 -0.66
CA ASN A 519 3.97 -4.99 -1.33
C ASN A 519 5.22 -5.87 -1.18
N ILE A 520 6.03 -5.92 -2.22
CA ILE A 520 7.42 -6.37 -2.19
C ILE A 520 8.25 -5.15 -2.56
N ALA A 521 9.27 -4.82 -1.75
CA ALA A 521 10.14 -3.69 -2.03
C ALA A 521 11.61 -4.02 -1.77
N MET A 522 12.46 -3.21 -2.37
CA MET A 522 13.89 -3.20 -2.13
C MET A 522 14.34 -1.74 -2.05
N HIS A 523 15.12 -1.42 -1.02
CA HIS A 523 15.59 -0.06 -0.79
C HIS A 523 17.10 -0.05 -0.64
N TRP A 524 17.78 0.95 -1.25
CA TRP A 524 19.23 1.11 -1.16
C TRP A 524 19.66 2.59 -1.25
N ASP A 525 20.95 2.86 -1.04
CA ASP A 525 21.56 4.19 -0.96
C ASP A 525 20.98 5.08 0.15
N GLY A 526 20.59 4.46 1.28
CA GLY A 526 20.06 5.16 2.46
C GLY A 526 18.57 5.55 2.31
N TYR A 527 18.08 6.38 3.24
CA TYR A 527 16.67 6.82 3.26
C TYR A 527 16.53 8.33 3.10
N GLY A 528 17.61 9.00 2.76
CA GLY A 528 17.63 10.43 2.52
C GLY A 528 17.51 10.79 1.04
N ARG A 529 18.22 11.83 0.67
CA ARG A 529 18.20 12.41 -0.68
C ARG A 529 18.59 11.44 -1.80
N ASP A 530 19.50 10.52 -1.52
CA ASP A 530 20.05 9.57 -2.51
C ASP A 530 19.29 8.24 -2.52
N HIS A 531 18.24 8.11 -1.72
CA HIS A 531 17.42 6.90 -1.61
C HIS A 531 16.88 6.44 -2.96
N LYS A 532 16.99 5.16 -3.19
CA LYS A 532 16.47 4.45 -4.35
C LYS A 532 15.64 3.27 -3.90
N MET A 533 14.62 2.95 -4.64
CA MET A 533 13.76 1.80 -4.40
C MET A 533 13.22 1.21 -5.70
N THR A 534 12.87 -0.05 -5.63
CA THR A 534 12.08 -0.75 -6.65
C THR A 534 11.26 -1.85 -5.99
N GLY A 535 10.26 -2.36 -6.66
CA GLY A 535 9.40 -3.40 -6.10
C GLY A 535 8.11 -3.59 -6.88
N SER A 536 7.14 -4.26 -6.29
CA SER A 536 5.82 -4.47 -6.87
C SER A 536 4.73 -4.40 -5.80
N GLU A 537 3.68 -3.65 -6.09
CA GLU A 537 2.48 -3.57 -5.25
C GLU A 537 1.42 -4.62 -5.63
N LEU A 538 1.63 -5.36 -6.72
CA LEU A 538 0.62 -6.25 -7.31
C LEU A 538 0.83 -7.72 -6.93
N ASN A 539 1.18 -7.97 -5.67
CA ASN A 539 1.38 -9.33 -5.17
C ASN A 539 0.12 -9.82 -4.46
N TYR A 540 -0.82 -10.33 -5.25
CA TYR A 540 -1.98 -11.02 -4.72
C TYR A 540 -1.62 -12.46 -4.35
N TYR A 541 -2.27 -13.01 -3.32
CA TYR A 541 -2.06 -14.38 -2.92
C TYR A 541 -3.37 -15.12 -2.66
N LYS A 542 -3.30 -16.43 -2.79
CA LYS A 542 -4.34 -17.35 -2.36
C LYS A 542 -3.91 -17.90 -1.00
N PRO A 543 -4.65 -17.67 0.08
CA PRO A 543 -4.30 -18.25 1.37
C PRO A 543 -4.38 -19.78 1.31
N ASP A 544 -3.66 -20.46 2.17
CA ASP A 544 -3.89 -21.89 2.37
C ASP A 544 -5.22 -22.13 3.11
N LYS A 545 -5.59 -23.39 3.29
CA LYS A 545 -6.85 -23.77 3.95
C LYS A 545 -6.99 -23.31 5.41
N TYR A 546 -5.89 -22.86 6.02
CA TYR A 546 -5.85 -22.32 7.39
C TYR A 546 -5.77 -20.80 7.42
N GLY A 547 -5.72 -20.17 6.25
CA GLY A 547 -5.64 -18.71 6.10
C GLY A 547 -4.22 -18.15 6.12
N TYR A 548 -3.18 -18.99 6.04
CA TYR A 548 -1.79 -18.58 6.00
C TYR A 548 -1.31 -18.37 4.55
N VAL A 549 -0.27 -17.56 4.41
CA VAL A 549 0.54 -17.41 3.22
C VAL A 549 1.99 -17.75 3.54
N THR A 550 2.65 -18.46 2.64
CA THR A 550 4.11 -18.66 2.71
C THR A 550 4.78 -17.73 1.70
N VAL A 551 5.70 -16.91 2.17
CA VAL A 551 6.48 -16.01 1.32
C VAL A 551 7.97 -16.36 1.40
N GLY A 552 8.69 -16.17 0.31
CA GLY A 552 10.12 -16.49 0.28
C GLY A 552 10.91 -15.58 -0.65
N LEU A 553 12.21 -15.46 -0.34
CA LEU A 553 13.21 -14.77 -1.14
C LEU A 553 14.36 -15.74 -1.47
N LEU A 554 14.53 -16.08 -2.73
CA LEU A 554 15.74 -16.70 -3.24
C LEU A 554 16.72 -15.60 -3.67
N TRP A 555 17.70 -15.39 -2.82
CA TRP A 555 18.72 -14.36 -3.00
C TRP A 555 20.06 -15.01 -3.38
N THR A 556 20.55 -14.67 -4.57
CA THR A 556 21.83 -15.13 -5.10
C THR A 556 22.64 -13.95 -5.67
N PRO A 557 23.93 -14.09 -5.99
CA PRO A 557 24.69 -13.00 -6.57
C PRO A 557 23.98 -12.36 -7.78
N GLY A 558 23.65 -11.06 -7.65
CA GLY A 558 22.98 -10.29 -8.70
C GLY A 558 21.53 -10.70 -8.99
N SER A 559 20.88 -11.47 -8.12
CA SER A 559 19.51 -11.92 -8.35
C SER A 559 18.71 -12.00 -7.05
N ALA A 560 17.48 -11.46 -7.08
CA ALA A 560 16.45 -11.59 -6.05
C ALA A 560 15.18 -12.11 -6.71
N VAL A 561 14.72 -13.29 -6.28
CA VAL A 561 13.50 -13.93 -6.79
C VAL A 561 12.57 -14.20 -5.62
N TYR A 562 11.35 -13.65 -5.70
CA TYR A 562 10.36 -13.73 -4.65
C TYR A 562 9.31 -14.80 -4.96
N TYR A 563 8.85 -15.45 -3.90
CA TYR A 563 7.89 -16.56 -3.97
C TYR A 563 6.70 -16.32 -3.06
N ILE A 564 5.54 -16.71 -3.55
CA ILE A 564 4.29 -16.77 -2.77
C ILE A 564 3.77 -18.20 -2.86
N ASN A 565 3.60 -18.87 -1.73
CA ASN A 565 3.16 -20.26 -1.65
C ASN A 565 3.93 -21.20 -2.60
N GLY A 566 5.24 -20.98 -2.71
CA GLY A 566 6.12 -21.76 -3.57
C GLY A 566 6.07 -21.41 -5.07
N HIS A 567 5.32 -20.41 -5.46
CA HIS A 567 5.26 -19.93 -6.85
C HIS A 567 6.00 -18.61 -6.98
N GLU A 568 6.85 -18.50 -7.99
CA GLU A 568 7.55 -17.26 -8.31
C GLU A 568 6.55 -16.14 -8.61
N CYS A 569 6.74 -14.96 -8.00
CA CYS A 569 5.87 -13.80 -8.19
C CYS A 569 6.60 -12.56 -8.68
N LEU A 570 7.90 -12.43 -8.38
CA LEU A 570 8.71 -11.29 -8.82
C LEU A 570 10.17 -11.71 -8.97
N GLU A 571 10.82 -11.27 -10.04
CA GLU A 571 12.25 -11.46 -10.28
C GLU A 571 12.94 -10.12 -10.56
N TRP A 572 14.08 -9.90 -9.92
CA TRP A 572 14.98 -8.81 -10.26
C TRP A 572 16.43 -9.34 -10.42
N LYS A 573 17.02 -9.09 -11.60
CA LYS A 573 18.42 -9.38 -11.89
C LYS A 573 19.18 -8.08 -12.09
N SER A 574 20.08 -7.76 -11.17
CA SER A 574 20.85 -6.52 -11.20
C SER A 574 22.11 -6.64 -10.35
N PRO A 575 23.23 -6.04 -10.73
CA PRO A 575 24.40 -5.92 -9.86
C PRO A 575 24.12 -5.08 -8.60
N ARG A 576 22.93 -4.44 -8.51
CA ARG A 576 22.47 -3.71 -7.32
C ARG A 576 21.93 -4.59 -6.20
N VAL A 577 21.61 -5.86 -6.50
CA VAL A 577 21.17 -6.81 -5.49
C VAL A 577 22.26 -6.95 -4.43
N SER A 578 21.88 -6.86 -3.15
CA SER A 578 22.78 -6.88 -2.00
C SER A 578 23.79 -8.04 -2.07
N ASP A 579 25.02 -7.79 -1.65
CA ASP A 579 26.08 -8.78 -1.49
C ASP A 579 26.72 -8.77 -0.09
N VAL A 580 26.04 -8.18 0.89
CA VAL A 580 26.45 -8.16 2.30
C VAL A 580 25.54 -9.06 3.14
N GLU A 581 25.98 -9.44 4.33
CA GLU A 581 25.16 -10.18 5.27
C GLU A 581 23.98 -9.37 5.76
N GLU A 582 22.84 -10.03 5.90
CA GLU A 582 21.60 -9.41 6.37
C GLU A 582 20.95 -10.24 7.46
N TYR A 583 20.20 -9.58 8.32
CA TYR A 583 19.45 -10.18 9.41
C TYR A 583 17.94 -10.09 9.17
N ILE A 584 17.19 -10.97 9.81
CA ILE A 584 15.73 -11.09 9.67
C ILE A 584 15.05 -10.11 10.62
N MET A 585 13.97 -9.48 10.14
CA MET A 585 13.11 -8.63 10.95
C MET A 585 11.63 -8.89 10.71
N TYR A 586 10.87 -8.88 11.81
CA TYR A 586 9.41 -8.83 11.83
C TYR A 586 8.98 -7.67 12.70
N ASP A 587 8.17 -6.83 12.15
CA ASP A 587 7.46 -5.81 12.91
C ASP A 587 6.02 -5.65 12.41
N MET A 588 5.22 -4.94 13.17
CA MET A 588 3.90 -4.51 12.78
C MET A 588 3.67 -3.11 13.33
N VAL A 589 3.48 -2.17 12.44
CA VAL A 589 3.24 -0.77 12.76
C VAL A 589 1.85 -0.34 12.30
N SER A 590 1.45 0.89 12.61
CA SER A 590 0.19 1.45 12.14
C SER A 590 0.40 2.55 11.11
N GLY A 591 -0.57 2.73 10.22
CA GLY A 591 -0.47 3.69 9.12
C GLY A 591 0.30 3.15 7.92
N GLY A 592 1.14 3.98 7.33
CA GLY A 592 1.91 3.65 6.14
C GLY A 592 1.51 4.48 4.93
N TRP A 593 2.37 4.49 3.91
CA TRP A 593 2.32 5.40 2.77
C TRP A 593 1.10 5.23 1.84
N SER A 594 0.47 4.06 1.84
CA SER A 594 -0.73 3.77 1.02
C SER A 594 -1.76 2.94 1.77
N ASN A 595 -1.76 3.03 3.10
CA ASN A 595 -2.65 2.25 3.93
C ASN A 595 -3.98 2.97 4.19
N THR A 596 -4.96 2.23 4.69
CA THR A 596 -6.19 2.79 5.25
C THR A 596 -5.85 3.62 6.48
N PRO A 597 -6.59 4.70 6.77
CA PRO A 597 -6.47 5.37 8.05
C PRO A 597 -6.64 4.38 9.21
N PHE A 598 -5.76 4.49 10.19
CA PHE A 598 -5.80 3.66 11.38
C PHE A 598 -7.07 3.91 12.20
N ASP A 599 -7.79 2.83 12.52
CA ASP A 599 -9.02 2.85 13.33
C ASP A 599 -8.83 1.98 14.57
N ASP A 600 -8.56 2.60 15.72
CA ASP A 600 -8.31 1.92 16.98
C ASP A 600 -9.54 1.19 17.53
N THR A 601 -10.74 1.49 17.04
CA THR A 601 -11.97 0.77 17.41
C THR A 601 -12.03 -0.65 16.84
N LYS A 602 -11.15 -0.98 15.88
CA LYS A 602 -11.04 -2.28 15.23
C LYS A 602 -9.94 -3.17 15.83
N LEU A 603 -9.19 -2.66 16.80
CA LEU A 603 -8.17 -3.43 17.51
C LEU A 603 -8.80 -4.52 18.42
N PRO A 604 -8.08 -5.57 18.77
CA PRO A 604 -6.69 -5.83 18.39
C PRO A 604 -6.51 -6.38 16.97
N GLY A 605 -5.25 -6.48 16.52
CA GLY A 605 -4.88 -7.12 15.28
C GLY A 605 -3.61 -7.95 15.43
N ASP A 606 -3.56 -9.12 14.79
CA ASP A 606 -2.51 -10.11 14.96
C ASP A 606 -1.78 -10.40 13.65
N LEU A 607 -0.45 -10.36 13.69
CA LEU A 607 0.40 -11.06 12.74
C LEU A 607 0.82 -12.39 13.38
N ASN A 608 0.35 -13.51 12.85
CA ASN A 608 0.76 -14.82 13.27
C ASN A 608 1.91 -15.33 12.41
N ILE A 609 3.01 -15.74 13.00
CA ILE A 609 4.19 -16.33 12.36
C ILE A 609 4.27 -17.78 12.78
N ASP A 610 3.93 -18.70 11.88
CA ASP A 610 3.95 -20.14 12.13
C ASP A 610 5.40 -20.64 12.18
N TRP A 611 6.19 -20.29 11.16
CA TRP A 611 7.61 -20.63 11.14
C TRP A 611 8.40 -19.69 10.24
N VAL A 612 9.72 -19.70 10.45
CA VAL A 612 10.70 -19.09 9.55
C VAL A 612 11.89 -20.03 9.37
N ARG A 613 12.30 -20.24 8.12
CA ARG A 613 13.38 -21.15 7.75
C ARG A 613 14.30 -20.50 6.76
N VAL A 614 15.61 -20.71 6.92
CA VAL A 614 16.63 -20.21 6.01
C VAL A 614 17.55 -21.33 5.58
N TRP A 615 17.88 -21.35 4.30
CA TRP A 615 18.83 -22.28 3.72
C TRP A 615 19.98 -21.55 3.06
N GLN A 616 21.17 -22.08 3.23
CA GLN A 616 22.40 -21.65 2.56
C GLN A 616 22.80 -22.66 1.51
N ARG A 617 23.12 -22.20 0.30
CA ARG A 617 23.75 -23.03 -0.71
C ARG A 617 25.26 -23.02 -0.48
N LYS A 618 25.91 -24.18 -0.45
CA LYS A 618 27.32 -24.33 -0.06
C LYS A 618 28.30 -23.49 -0.91
N ASP A 619 28.07 -23.39 -2.20
CA ASP A 619 28.88 -22.58 -3.10
C ASP A 619 28.75 -21.07 -2.91
N LEU A 620 27.74 -20.63 -2.19
CA LEU A 620 27.47 -19.23 -1.88
C LEU A 620 27.69 -18.88 -0.40
N ALA A 621 28.10 -19.85 0.41
CA ALA A 621 28.37 -19.62 1.83
C ALA A 621 29.44 -18.53 2.01
N THR A 622 29.19 -17.60 2.92
CA THR A 622 30.16 -16.57 3.27
C THR A 622 31.39 -17.20 3.88
N PRO A 623 32.63 -16.87 3.45
CA PRO A 623 33.82 -17.26 4.17
C PRO A 623 33.76 -16.81 5.63
N ALA A 624 34.33 -17.59 6.53
CA ALA A 624 34.34 -17.33 7.98
C ALA A 624 34.91 -15.97 8.42
N ASP A 625 35.53 -15.24 7.50
CA ASP A 625 36.20 -13.95 7.70
C ASP A 625 35.31 -12.74 7.38
N GLY A 626 34.05 -12.95 7.04
CA GLY A 626 33.07 -11.87 6.84
C GLY A 626 32.89 -11.02 8.13
N PRO A 627 32.34 -9.81 8.01
CA PRO A 627 32.05 -8.99 9.17
C PRO A 627 31.16 -9.79 10.13
N LYS A 628 31.66 -10.01 11.36
CA LYS A 628 30.88 -10.70 12.37
C LYS A 628 29.78 -9.76 12.86
N PRO A 629 28.53 -10.24 12.96
CA PRO A 629 27.45 -9.46 13.50
C PRO A 629 27.80 -8.96 14.91
N ASN A 630 27.35 -7.76 15.23
CA ASN A 630 27.41 -7.28 16.61
C ASN A 630 26.61 -8.26 17.48
N LYS A 631 27.08 -8.51 18.68
CA LYS A 631 26.35 -9.36 19.65
C LYS A 631 25.16 -8.59 20.17
N GLY A 632 24.05 -8.67 19.48
CA GLY A 632 22.85 -7.87 19.66
C GLY A 632 22.37 -7.66 21.09
N ASP A 633 22.80 -6.57 21.65
CA ASP A 633 22.13 -5.90 22.75
C ASP A 633 21.13 -4.92 22.11
N PRO A 634 19.83 -4.94 22.46
CA PRO A 634 18.88 -3.95 21.97
C PRO A 634 19.32 -2.50 22.17
N SER A 635 20.16 -2.23 23.18
CA SER A 635 20.78 -0.92 23.39
C SER A 635 21.82 -0.56 22.30
N GLU A 636 22.44 -1.54 21.65
CA GLU A 636 23.40 -1.32 20.57
C GLU A 636 22.71 -0.99 19.24
N MET A 637 21.46 -1.37 19.06
CA MET A 637 20.66 -0.94 17.91
C MET A 637 20.31 0.56 17.97
N ASN A 638 20.54 1.19 19.10
CA ASN A 638 20.26 2.60 19.35
C ASN A 638 21.46 3.52 19.05
N ASN A 639 22.60 2.99 18.61
CA ASN A 639 23.81 3.79 18.34
C ASN A 639 24.06 4.03 16.85
#